data_5b98d9ff0ac00aa0109d1fcd55998a56
#
_entry.id   5b98d9ff0ac00aa0109d1fcd55998a56
#
_cell.length_a   1.000
_cell.length_b   1.000
_cell.length_c   1.000
_cell.angle_alpha   90.00
_cell.angle_beta   90.00
_cell.angle_gamma   90.00
#
_symmetry.space_group_name_H-M   'P 1'
#
loop_
_entity.id
_entity.type
_entity.pdbx_description
1 polymer ?
#
loop_
_entity_poly.entity_id
_entity_poly.type
_entity_poly.pdbx_seq_one_letter_code
_entity_poly.pdbx_strand_id
1 'polypeptide(L)'
;MKRTLCVAFVVWMITLSVYPIEERFDTLITRPKVGLVLSGGGARGAAHVGVIRMLEELDIPIDYVVGTSMGAIVGGLYAIGYTARDMDSLMMAQDWKTLLGNDMPRRQQPYAQRMARRQYQVNLPFEKRVFNENSVYYRDAGIKVRRSSLQTFPKVLARPGLIDGCNLLNEFSKLTYPYIDSVSYDIFPHAFACVATDLVTGKEVVFRQGRLAESMRASMSIPGVFYPIYKDNQVLVDGGVVNNYPVNVARDMGADIIIGVEVNTTTISVHELQSFASIFERLIGTLGNDLHEQNVVDTDILIRPRVKQFPVMGFDTINLRQLIDIGYRTAMSNKEQLDSLKLYLSSFHEENSVREIPKMNHNSALTKGGMEGCCPSEHPANQVALGLRLDSEDAGAVLLNIAFEQMKLKGVEGNLITRLSINPWAEARMSYAWDNGPRVNVAGRYRFTDVNRFYDKNIYAINYNLYGGEMWFSELLSRNYDLRVGMRYDHFSVHELARNEGSTYSYTDTESHESYVAFYTLLQNDKFDISYFPTRGYAYGIEGGYYMKVRSSSGTHFGELQGMFSAVAPLGRSTALIPTLYTRHLIGRHIPLIYSNAMGGYLPHRYLRQQFPFVGFVGSEFMESNLSISRLELRQRLFPDIYASGIVNYAYSTDNLLDYSSGKGIWGVALQVAYDTTIGPLALCAHWSDLYHRIGLYFSFGFEF
;
A
#
# COMPACT_ATOMS: atom_id res chain seq x y z
N MET A 1 20.90 24.81 96.29
CA MET A 1 19.72 24.27 95.52
C MET A 1 19.75 24.42 94.00
N LYS A 2 20.48 25.40 93.41
CA LYS A 2 20.47 25.54 91.90
C LYS A 2 21.43 24.60 91.16
N ARG A 3 22.44 23.97 91.80
CA ARG A 3 23.38 23.04 91.12
C ARG A 3 22.89 21.57 91.10
N THR A 4 22.00 21.19 92.05
CA THR A 4 21.46 19.82 92.13
C THR A 4 20.31 19.57 91.17
N LEU A 5 19.57 20.63 90.78
CA LEU A 5 18.51 20.52 89.73
C LEU A 5 19.04 20.35 88.30
N CYS A 6 20.20 20.97 87.99
CA CYS A 6 20.79 20.80 86.71
C CYS A 6 21.37 19.40 86.42
N VAL A 7 21.92 18.79 87.47
CA VAL A 7 22.44 17.40 87.32
C VAL A 7 21.28 16.39 87.18
N ALA A 8 20.16 16.58 87.92
CA ALA A 8 19.00 15.72 87.83
C ALA A 8 18.32 15.84 86.44
N PHE A 9 18.33 17.06 85.82
CA PHE A 9 17.76 17.28 84.47
C PHE A 9 18.66 16.69 83.36
N VAL A 10 19.99 16.75 83.55
CA VAL A 10 20.93 16.12 82.57
C VAL A 10 20.91 14.60 82.66
N VAL A 11 20.79 14.05 83.86
CA VAL A 11 20.63 12.59 84.03
C VAL A 11 19.28 12.11 83.54
N TRP A 12 18.19 12.91 83.66
CA TRP A 12 16.89 12.59 83.15
C TRP A 12 16.84 12.70 81.62
N MET A 13 17.59 13.65 81.03
CA MET A 13 17.77 13.73 79.55
C MET A 13 18.62 12.57 79.00
N ILE A 14 19.62 12.10 79.69
CA ILE A 14 20.46 10.96 79.29
C ILE A 14 19.72 9.62 79.44
N THR A 15 18.80 9.48 80.40
CA THR A 15 17.99 8.25 80.52
C THR A 15 16.83 8.17 79.48
N LEU A 16 16.45 9.29 78.89
CA LEU A 16 15.49 9.31 77.76
C LEU A 16 16.15 9.00 76.41
N SER A 17 17.48 8.99 76.31
CA SER A 17 18.23 8.77 75.07
C SER A 17 18.70 7.30 74.90
N VAL A 18 18.34 6.38 75.74
CA VAL A 18 18.69 4.97 75.59
C VAL A 18 17.41 4.11 75.64
N TYR A 19 16.47 4.41 74.78
CA TYR A 19 15.60 3.35 74.22
C TYR A 19 16.36 2.75 73.07
N PRO A 20 16.61 1.45 73.01
CA PRO A 20 17.03 0.82 71.78
C PRO A 20 15.86 1.00 70.82
N ILE A 21 16.06 1.84 69.82
CA ILE A 21 15.31 1.73 68.56
C ILE A 21 15.74 0.37 68.04
N GLU A 22 14.98 -0.70 68.33
CA GLU A 22 14.92 -1.83 67.43
C GLU A 22 14.44 -1.24 66.11
N GLU A 23 15.39 -0.80 65.24
CA GLU A 23 15.16 -0.76 63.83
C GLU A 23 14.81 -2.22 63.45
N ARG A 24 13.51 -2.54 63.49
CA ARG A 24 12.98 -3.54 62.59
C ARG A 24 13.31 -3.04 61.20
N PHE A 25 14.45 -3.43 60.68
CA PHE A 25 14.62 -3.62 59.29
C PHE A 25 13.67 -4.75 58.88
N ASP A 26 12.37 -4.43 58.82
CA ASP A 26 11.51 -5.14 57.88
C ASP A 26 12.12 -4.82 56.50
N THR A 27 13.16 -5.54 56.17
CA THR A 27 13.52 -5.70 54.75
C THR A 27 12.29 -6.37 54.17
N LEU A 28 11.39 -5.54 53.61
CA LEU A 28 10.34 -5.98 52.73
C LEU A 28 11.08 -6.75 51.61
N ILE A 29 11.10 -8.08 51.75
CA ILE A 29 11.66 -8.96 50.73
C ILE A 29 10.68 -8.84 49.56
N THR A 30 10.95 -7.88 48.66
CA THR A 30 10.20 -7.70 47.42
C THR A 30 10.35 -8.98 46.60
N ARG A 31 9.30 -9.40 45.92
CA ARG A 31 9.35 -10.58 45.06
C ARG A 31 10.40 -10.38 43.96
N PRO A 32 11.06 -11.45 43.50
CA PRO A 32 11.95 -11.42 42.36
C PRO A 32 11.22 -10.88 41.13
N LYS A 33 11.89 -10.04 40.35
CA LYS A 33 11.35 -9.43 39.13
C LYS A 33 11.49 -10.39 37.95
N VAL A 34 10.39 -10.61 37.23
CA VAL A 34 10.34 -11.53 36.09
C VAL A 34 10.46 -10.78 34.77
N GLY A 35 11.45 -11.16 33.96
CA GLY A 35 11.66 -10.68 32.60
C GLY A 35 11.18 -11.70 31.57
N LEU A 36 10.35 -11.26 30.60
CA LEU A 36 9.97 -12.02 29.44
C LEU A 36 10.82 -11.59 28.24
N VAL A 37 11.61 -12.51 27.69
CA VAL A 37 12.50 -12.25 26.56
C VAL A 37 12.00 -12.98 25.32
N LEU A 38 11.78 -12.22 24.22
CA LEU A 38 11.21 -12.71 22.96
C LEU A 38 12.21 -12.54 21.81
N SER A 39 12.65 -13.65 21.23
CA SER A 39 13.62 -13.60 20.13
C SER A 39 13.02 -13.07 18.82
N GLY A 40 13.88 -12.64 17.90
CA GLY A 40 13.50 -12.41 16.51
C GLY A 40 13.20 -13.73 15.78
N GLY A 41 12.51 -13.65 14.63
CA GLY A 41 12.20 -14.83 13.83
C GLY A 41 11.17 -14.63 12.72
N GLY A 42 10.84 -13.39 12.37
CA GLY A 42 9.82 -13.07 11.36
C GLY A 42 8.47 -13.72 11.70
N ALA A 43 7.80 -14.35 10.73
CA ALA A 43 6.50 -15.00 10.93
C ALA A 43 6.52 -16.06 12.05
N ARG A 44 7.65 -16.74 12.27
CA ARG A 44 7.84 -17.71 13.36
C ARG A 44 7.57 -17.11 14.74
N GLY A 45 7.81 -15.81 14.90
CA GLY A 45 7.53 -15.07 16.13
C GLY A 45 6.05 -14.99 16.50
N ALA A 46 5.11 -15.39 15.63
CA ALA A 46 3.71 -15.57 16.01
C ALA A 46 3.56 -16.62 17.14
N ALA A 47 4.52 -17.54 17.31
CA ALA A 47 4.54 -18.49 18.41
C ALA A 47 4.67 -17.81 19.80
N HIS A 48 5.25 -16.61 19.88
CA HIS A 48 5.31 -15.83 21.12
C HIS A 48 3.91 -15.55 21.69
N VAL A 49 2.92 -15.27 20.81
CA VAL A 49 1.54 -15.03 21.22
C VAL A 49 0.94 -16.25 21.95
N GLY A 50 1.23 -17.45 21.42
CA GLY A 50 0.80 -18.69 22.07
C GLY A 50 1.44 -18.91 23.44
N VAL A 51 2.73 -18.54 23.59
CA VAL A 51 3.42 -18.62 24.89
C VAL A 51 2.85 -17.59 25.87
N ILE A 52 2.67 -16.33 25.44
CA ILE A 52 2.08 -15.28 26.28
C ILE A 52 0.69 -15.70 26.77
N ARG A 53 -0.12 -16.31 25.89
CA ARG A 53 -1.43 -16.83 26.28
C ARG A 53 -1.35 -17.82 27.45
N MET A 54 -0.38 -18.73 27.44
CA MET A 54 -0.17 -19.67 28.53
C MET A 54 0.29 -18.97 29.83
N LEU A 55 1.16 -17.95 29.71
CA LEU A 55 1.61 -17.16 30.87
C LEU A 55 0.45 -16.36 31.47
N GLU A 56 -0.46 -15.81 30.65
CA GLU A 56 -1.69 -15.14 31.10
C GLU A 56 -2.64 -16.13 31.80
N GLU A 57 -2.86 -17.33 31.24
CA GLU A 57 -3.71 -18.36 31.81
C GLU A 57 -3.18 -18.88 33.18
N LEU A 58 -1.88 -18.82 33.39
CA LEU A 58 -1.23 -19.16 34.65
C LEU A 58 -1.08 -17.99 35.63
N ASP A 59 -1.48 -16.77 35.24
CA ASP A 59 -1.28 -15.52 35.99
C ASP A 59 0.19 -15.33 36.42
N ILE A 60 1.16 -15.61 35.54
CA ILE A 60 2.58 -15.35 35.84
C ILE A 60 2.83 -13.83 35.76
N PRO A 61 3.27 -13.19 36.87
CA PRO A 61 3.53 -11.76 36.85
C PRO A 61 4.79 -11.45 36.04
N ILE A 62 4.66 -10.62 35.01
CA ILE A 62 5.76 -10.14 34.14
C ILE A 62 6.05 -8.69 34.52
N ASP A 63 7.29 -8.37 34.88
CA ASP A 63 7.73 -7.00 35.19
C ASP A 63 8.38 -6.32 33.98
N TYR A 64 9.20 -7.07 33.26
CA TYR A 64 9.96 -6.58 32.11
C TYR A 64 9.67 -7.40 30.87
N VAL A 65 9.59 -6.73 29.72
CA VAL A 65 9.46 -7.38 28.42
C VAL A 65 10.56 -6.86 27.51
N VAL A 66 11.33 -7.76 26.93
CA VAL A 66 12.42 -7.40 26.01
C VAL A 66 12.30 -8.21 24.74
N GLY A 67 12.47 -7.56 23.57
CA GLY A 67 12.32 -8.27 22.31
C GLY A 67 13.20 -7.75 21.17
N THR A 68 13.43 -8.64 20.22
CA THR A 68 14.11 -8.33 18.96
C THR A 68 13.20 -8.68 17.79
N SER A 69 13.16 -7.82 16.72
CA SER A 69 12.41 -8.08 15.49
C SER A 69 10.92 -8.40 15.76
N MET A 70 10.41 -9.57 15.39
CA MET A 70 9.04 -9.95 15.71
C MET A 70 8.80 -10.01 17.23
N GLY A 71 9.80 -10.40 18.03
CA GLY A 71 9.74 -10.33 19.47
C GLY A 71 9.57 -8.91 20.02
N ALA A 72 10.14 -7.90 19.33
CA ALA A 72 9.93 -6.49 19.66
C ALA A 72 8.49 -6.04 19.33
N ILE A 73 7.89 -6.56 18.27
CA ILE A 73 6.51 -6.25 17.90
C ILE A 73 5.53 -6.87 18.90
N VAL A 74 5.62 -8.17 19.11
CA VAL A 74 4.75 -8.90 20.04
C VAL A 74 4.94 -8.41 21.48
N GLY A 75 6.21 -8.27 21.91
CA GLY A 75 6.56 -7.78 23.23
C GLY A 75 6.15 -6.33 23.48
N GLY A 76 6.32 -5.45 22.47
CA GLY A 76 5.92 -4.05 22.56
C GLY A 76 4.41 -3.88 22.69
N LEU A 77 3.61 -4.65 21.93
CA LEU A 77 2.16 -4.67 22.07
C LEU A 77 1.72 -5.23 23.43
N TYR A 78 2.32 -6.33 23.86
CA TYR A 78 2.05 -6.90 25.19
C TYR A 78 2.40 -5.91 26.31
N ALA A 79 3.54 -5.24 26.22
CA ALA A 79 3.99 -4.28 27.21
C ALA A 79 3.03 -3.11 27.42
N ILE A 80 2.32 -2.67 26.40
CA ILE A 80 1.32 -1.60 26.48
C ILE A 80 -0.08 -2.10 26.80
N GLY A 81 -0.28 -3.41 27.05
CA GLY A 81 -1.51 -3.99 27.58
C GLY A 81 -2.38 -4.75 26.58
N TYR A 82 -1.87 -5.10 25.38
CA TYR A 82 -2.57 -6.06 24.53
C TYR A 82 -2.49 -7.46 25.09
N THR A 83 -3.60 -8.15 25.17
CA THR A 83 -3.64 -9.56 25.56
C THR A 83 -3.23 -10.48 24.41
N ALA A 84 -2.86 -11.71 24.72
CA ALA A 84 -2.60 -12.73 23.69
C ALA A 84 -3.80 -12.90 22.74
N ARG A 85 -5.02 -12.80 23.25
CA ARG A 85 -6.26 -12.87 22.46
C ARG A 85 -6.39 -11.69 21.48
N ASP A 86 -6.04 -10.48 21.92
CA ASP A 86 -6.07 -9.30 21.06
C ASP A 86 -5.04 -9.45 19.94
N MET A 87 -3.82 -9.88 20.26
CA MET A 87 -2.75 -10.08 19.29
C MET A 87 -3.06 -11.21 18.30
N ASP A 88 -3.67 -12.33 18.72
CA ASP A 88 -4.16 -13.38 17.82
C ASP A 88 -5.17 -12.79 16.83
N SER A 89 -6.18 -12.08 17.32
CA SER A 89 -7.21 -11.44 16.51
C SER A 89 -6.63 -10.43 15.51
N LEU A 90 -5.66 -9.61 15.95
CA LEU A 90 -4.96 -8.66 15.11
C LEU A 90 -4.18 -9.36 14.00
N MET A 91 -3.41 -10.40 14.32
CA MET A 91 -2.62 -11.13 13.32
C MET A 91 -3.49 -11.82 12.26
N MET A 92 -4.67 -12.32 12.65
CA MET A 92 -5.61 -12.96 11.72
C MET A 92 -6.36 -11.96 10.84
N ALA A 93 -6.55 -10.72 11.30
CA ALA A 93 -7.28 -9.68 10.58
C ALA A 93 -6.44 -8.92 9.55
N GLN A 94 -5.10 -9.00 9.62
CA GLN A 94 -4.21 -8.21 8.76
C GLN A 94 -4.14 -8.72 7.33
N ASP A 95 -4.09 -7.79 6.39
CA ASP A 95 -3.64 -8.04 5.02
C ASP A 95 -2.10 -7.95 4.96
N TRP A 96 -1.45 -9.08 5.28
CA TRP A 96 0.01 -9.16 5.34
C TRP A 96 0.69 -8.84 4.02
N LYS A 97 0.05 -9.13 2.88
CA LYS A 97 0.58 -8.81 1.56
C LYS A 97 0.71 -7.29 1.39
N THR A 98 -0.28 -6.54 1.83
CA THR A 98 -0.24 -5.06 1.79
C THR A 98 0.70 -4.50 2.86
N LEU A 99 0.69 -5.04 4.09
CA LEU A 99 1.57 -4.57 5.17
C LEU A 99 3.06 -4.74 4.87
N LEU A 100 3.42 -5.89 4.28
CA LEU A 100 4.80 -6.22 3.89
C LEU A 100 5.14 -5.75 2.48
N GLY A 101 4.30 -4.93 1.86
CA GLY A 101 4.53 -4.32 0.56
C GLY A 101 4.83 -2.82 0.68
N ASN A 102 5.34 -2.24 -0.41
CA ASN A 102 5.51 -0.79 -0.52
C ASN A 102 4.21 -0.09 -0.91
N ASP A 103 3.16 -0.87 -1.11
CA ASP A 103 1.89 -0.38 -1.60
C ASP A 103 1.00 0.08 -0.45
N MET A 104 0.70 1.38 -0.41
CA MET A 104 -0.37 1.88 0.45
C MET A 104 -1.66 1.11 0.18
N PRO A 105 -2.47 0.77 1.20
CA PRO A 105 -3.80 0.22 1.00
C PRO A 105 -4.58 1.07 0.00
N ARG A 106 -5.16 0.46 -1.05
CA ARG A 106 -5.81 1.18 -2.16
C ARG A 106 -6.79 2.27 -1.69
N ARG A 107 -7.49 2.03 -0.58
CA ARG A 107 -8.43 3.01 0.00
C ARG A 107 -7.77 4.29 0.52
N GLN A 108 -6.50 4.24 0.88
CA GLN A 108 -5.71 5.38 1.41
C GLN A 108 -4.91 6.08 0.32
N GLN A 109 -4.77 5.46 -0.86
CA GLN A 109 -4.06 6.05 -1.98
C GLN A 109 -4.83 7.23 -2.58
N PRO A 110 -4.14 8.31 -2.98
CA PRO A 110 -4.71 9.34 -3.83
C PRO A 110 -5.31 8.76 -5.11
N TYR A 111 -6.36 9.38 -5.64
CA TYR A 111 -7.02 8.90 -6.86
C TYR A 111 -6.03 8.70 -8.03
N ALA A 112 -5.13 9.67 -8.24
CA ALA A 112 -4.13 9.61 -9.31
C ALA A 112 -3.21 8.38 -9.19
N GLN A 113 -2.77 8.02 -7.97
CA GLN A 113 -1.95 6.82 -7.76
C GLN A 113 -2.73 5.53 -8.02
N ARG A 114 -4.02 5.47 -7.62
CA ARG A 114 -4.87 4.31 -7.91
C ARG A 114 -5.01 4.05 -9.41
N MET A 115 -5.14 5.13 -10.20
CA MET A 115 -5.23 5.03 -11.66
C MET A 115 -3.90 4.64 -12.30
N ALA A 116 -2.79 5.25 -11.88
CA ALA A 116 -1.46 4.91 -12.41
C ALA A 116 -1.13 3.42 -12.24
N ARG A 117 -1.50 2.81 -11.11
CA ARG A 117 -1.27 1.38 -10.86
C ARG A 117 -2.09 0.42 -11.73
N ARG A 118 -3.16 0.90 -12.37
CA ARG A 118 -3.89 0.12 -13.37
C ARG A 118 -3.21 0.13 -14.74
N GLN A 119 -2.26 1.03 -14.96
CA GLN A 119 -1.69 1.31 -16.26
C GLN A 119 -0.25 0.80 -16.44
N TYR A 120 0.53 0.69 -15.34
CA TYR A 120 1.96 0.41 -15.42
C TYR A 120 2.35 -0.86 -14.69
N GLN A 121 3.14 -1.71 -15.36
CA GLN A 121 3.72 -2.96 -14.81
C GLN A 121 4.98 -2.69 -14.02
N VAL A 122 5.80 -1.77 -14.48
CA VAL A 122 7.13 -1.51 -13.95
C VAL A 122 7.29 -0.02 -13.70
N ASN A 123 7.72 0.34 -12.50
CA ASN A 123 8.09 1.69 -12.14
C ASN A 123 9.56 1.69 -11.71
N LEU A 124 10.41 2.35 -12.50
CA LEU A 124 11.84 2.46 -12.26
C LEU A 124 12.17 3.89 -11.83
N PRO A 125 12.50 4.13 -10.57
CA PRO A 125 12.92 5.44 -10.13
C PRO A 125 14.32 5.76 -10.69
N PHE A 126 14.55 7.04 -11.01
CA PHE A 126 15.87 7.54 -11.36
C PHE A 126 16.15 8.87 -10.66
N GLU A 127 17.41 9.09 -10.26
CA GLU A 127 17.85 10.34 -9.67
C GLU A 127 18.62 11.17 -10.70
N LYS A 128 18.31 12.46 -10.76
CA LYS A 128 19.15 13.40 -11.47
C LYS A 128 20.36 13.66 -10.58
N ARG A 129 21.56 13.18 -10.97
CA ARG A 129 22.81 13.58 -10.29
C ARG A 129 22.95 15.10 -10.40
N VAL A 130 22.65 15.84 -9.35
CA VAL A 130 23.16 17.17 -9.17
C VAL A 130 24.63 16.96 -8.78
N PHE A 131 25.53 17.18 -9.71
CA PHE A 131 26.95 17.30 -9.38
C PHE A 131 27.10 18.56 -8.51
N ASN A 132 27.04 18.37 -7.21
CA ASN A 132 27.43 19.39 -6.27
C ASN A 132 28.96 19.29 -6.17
N GLU A 133 29.67 20.24 -6.77
CA GLU A 133 31.14 20.31 -6.75
C GLU A 133 31.74 20.42 -5.33
N ASN A 134 30.90 20.53 -4.31
CA ASN A 134 31.25 20.69 -2.90
C ASN A 134 31.12 19.44 -2.03
N SER A 135 30.92 18.24 -2.60
CA SER A 135 30.97 17.01 -1.79
C SER A 135 32.45 16.64 -1.48
N VAL A 136 32.91 17.11 -0.34
CA VAL A 136 34.27 16.97 0.22
C VAL A 136 34.67 15.50 0.54
N TYR A 137 33.81 14.52 0.31
CA TYR A 137 33.96 13.12 0.75
C TYR A 137 34.85 12.22 -0.15
N TYR A 138 35.41 12.72 -1.25
CA TYR A 138 36.26 11.89 -2.13
C TYR A 138 37.69 12.42 -2.38
N ARG A 139 38.21 13.34 -1.56
CA ARG A 139 39.55 13.89 -1.74
C ARG A 139 40.68 13.07 -1.11
N ASP A 140 40.39 12.24 -0.12
CA ASP A 140 41.45 11.58 0.67
C ASP A 140 41.79 10.13 0.28
N ALA A 141 41.09 9.54 -0.69
CA ALA A 141 41.34 8.14 -1.06
C ALA A 141 42.26 7.93 -2.29
N GLY A 142 42.94 8.94 -2.79
CA GLY A 142 44.05 8.79 -3.76
C GLY A 142 43.84 7.93 -5.02
N ILE A 143 42.62 7.46 -5.32
CA ILE A 143 42.32 6.54 -6.43
C ILE A 143 41.82 7.34 -7.62
N LYS A 144 42.71 7.56 -8.61
CA LYS A 144 42.33 8.05 -9.94
C LYS A 144 41.54 6.98 -10.71
N VAL A 145 40.23 6.96 -10.61
CA VAL A 145 39.38 6.12 -11.47
C VAL A 145 39.24 6.77 -12.84
N ARG A 146 39.86 6.13 -13.85
CA ARG A 146 39.74 6.50 -15.26
C ARG A 146 38.28 6.41 -15.67
N ARG A 147 37.69 7.49 -16.22
CA ARG A 147 36.34 7.52 -16.80
C ARG A 147 36.24 6.47 -17.92
N SER A 148 35.67 5.33 -17.64
CA SER A 148 35.18 4.41 -18.66
C SER A 148 33.67 4.55 -18.77
N SER A 149 33.17 4.56 -20.00
CA SER A 149 31.80 4.82 -20.44
C SER A 149 30.76 3.74 -20.08
N LEU A 150 31.02 2.93 -19.06
CA LEU A 150 30.19 1.80 -18.61
C LEU A 150 29.42 2.07 -17.30
N GLN A 151 29.30 3.34 -16.87
CA GLN A 151 28.64 3.70 -15.60
C GLN A 151 27.17 4.14 -15.75
N THR A 152 26.46 3.64 -16.75
CA THR A 152 25.02 3.84 -16.87
C THR A 152 24.22 2.57 -16.55
N PHE A 153 24.64 1.80 -15.56
CA PHE A 153 23.73 0.88 -14.89
C PHE A 153 22.89 1.70 -13.90
N PRO A 154 21.55 1.63 -14.00
CA PRO A 154 20.71 2.38 -13.08
C PRO A 154 20.99 1.90 -11.65
N LYS A 155 21.14 2.82 -10.70
CA LYS A 155 21.25 2.58 -9.25
C LYS A 155 20.05 1.83 -8.63
N VAL A 156 19.14 1.32 -9.43
CA VAL A 156 18.01 0.45 -9.05
C VAL A 156 18.49 -0.81 -8.31
N LEU A 157 19.71 -1.28 -8.60
CA LEU A 157 20.35 -2.42 -7.92
C LEU A 157 21.06 -2.05 -6.60
N ALA A 158 21.12 -0.76 -6.22
CA ALA A 158 21.81 -0.29 -5.03
C ALA A 158 20.87 0.22 -3.92
N ARG A 159 19.59 -0.17 -3.93
CA ARG A 159 18.70 0.13 -2.81
C ARG A 159 19.05 -0.77 -1.63
N PRO A 160 19.17 -0.22 -0.40
CA PRO A 160 19.56 -0.99 0.78
C PRO A 160 18.49 -1.97 1.28
N GLY A 161 17.34 -2.06 0.60
CA GLY A 161 16.21 -2.94 0.89
C GLY A 161 15.21 -2.97 -0.26
N LEU A 162 14.24 -3.88 -0.18
CA LEU A 162 13.15 -4.03 -1.16
C LEU A 162 11.87 -3.34 -0.66
N ILE A 163 11.65 -3.31 0.65
CA ILE A 163 10.43 -2.84 1.31
C ILE A 163 10.75 -1.61 2.16
N ASP A 164 10.05 -0.49 1.94
CA ASP A 164 10.23 0.74 2.72
C ASP A 164 9.71 0.62 4.17
N GLY A 165 8.72 -0.26 4.39
CA GLY A 165 8.09 -0.53 5.68
C GLY A 165 7.18 0.59 6.19
N CYS A 166 6.76 1.51 5.32
CA CYS A 166 5.86 2.60 5.68
C CYS A 166 4.49 2.09 6.12
N ASN A 167 3.97 1.04 5.47
CA ASN A 167 2.70 0.44 5.86
C ASN A 167 2.74 -0.15 7.27
N LEU A 168 3.86 -0.79 7.62
CA LEU A 168 4.09 -1.32 8.97
C LEU A 168 4.21 -0.21 10.00
N LEU A 169 4.98 0.83 9.72
CA LEU A 169 5.13 1.97 10.62
C LEU A 169 3.79 2.66 10.88
N ASN A 170 2.96 2.84 9.84
CA ASN A 170 1.62 3.39 9.97
C ASN A 170 0.71 2.49 10.81
N GLU A 171 0.79 1.17 10.63
CA GLU A 171 0.00 0.23 11.43
C GLU A 171 0.46 0.21 12.88
N PHE A 172 1.77 0.17 13.13
CA PHE A 172 2.31 0.28 14.50
C PHE A 172 1.90 1.58 15.18
N SER A 173 1.91 2.70 14.45
CA SER A 173 1.48 4.00 15.00
C SER A 173 0.01 4.00 15.41
N LYS A 174 -0.87 3.28 14.71
CA LYS A 174 -2.27 3.10 15.10
C LYS A 174 -2.39 2.19 16.33
N LEU A 175 -1.67 1.06 16.33
CA LEU A 175 -1.72 0.09 17.42
C LEU A 175 -1.13 0.65 18.72
N THR A 176 -0.18 1.57 18.63
CA THR A 176 0.46 2.21 19.78
C THR A 176 -0.09 3.60 20.10
N TYR A 177 -1.30 3.92 19.62
CA TYR A 177 -1.89 5.27 19.69
C TYR A 177 -1.83 6.00 21.03
N PRO A 178 -2.05 5.36 22.20
CA PRO A 178 -1.92 6.10 23.46
C PRO A 178 -0.48 6.58 23.75
N TYR A 179 0.52 6.00 23.11
CA TYR A 179 1.94 6.26 23.28
C TYR A 179 2.59 6.77 21.98
N ILE A 180 1.89 7.69 21.28
CA ILE A 180 2.30 8.22 19.98
C ILE A 180 3.51 9.15 20.08
N ASP A 181 3.67 9.80 21.23
CA ASP A 181 4.78 10.70 21.51
C ASP A 181 6.01 9.93 22.01
N SER A 182 7.13 10.63 22.10
CA SER A 182 8.35 10.08 22.70
C SER A 182 8.17 9.95 24.22
N VAL A 183 8.16 8.72 24.73
CA VAL A 183 7.96 8.39 26.15
C VAL A 183 9.03 7.41 26.62
N SER A 184 9.29 7.37 27.96
CA SER A 184 10.02 6.25 28.55
C SER A 184 9.16 4.99 28.54
N TYR A 185 9.71 3.86 28.14
CA TYR A 185 8.99 2.59 28.14
C TYR A 185 8.90 1.95 29.54
N ASP A 186 9.54 2.55 30.54
CA ASP A 186 9.41 2.16 31.94
C ASP A 186 8.02 2.51 32.53
N ILE A 187 7.26 3.40 31.85
CA ILE A 187 5.89 3.76 32.28
C ILE A 187 4.82 2.78 31.83
N PHE A 188 5.16 1.85 30.93
CA PHE A 188 4.21 0.87 30.43
C PHE A 188 3.76 -0.10 31.53
N PRO A 189 2.60 -0.75 31.39
CA PRO A 189 2.15 -1.80 32.30
C PRO A 189 3.24 -2.86 32.58
N HIS A 190 3.97 -3.27 31.54
CA HIS A 190 5.21 -4.01 31.65
C HIS A 190 6.34 -3.15 31.07
N ALA A 191 7.38 -2.84 31.86
CA ALA A 191 8.49 -2.04 31.36
C ALA A 191 9.15 -2.73 30.16
N PHE A 192 9.44 -1.97 29.10
CA PHE A 192 9.81 -2.54 27.81
C PHE A 192 11.16 -2.07 27.30
N ALA A 193 11.84 -2.96 26.57
CA ALA A 193 12.96 -2.61 25.70
C ALA A 193 12.92 -3.41 24.41
N CYS A 194 13.43 -2.83 23.34
CA CYS A 194 13.69 -3.58 22.11
C CYS A 194 15.05 -3.24 21.54
N VAL A 195 15.59 -4.18 20.75
CA VAL A 195 16.96 -4.11 20.25
C VAL A 195 16.97 -3.94 18.74
N ALA A 196 17.80 -2.98 18.27
CA ALA A 196 18.21 -2.85 16.88
C ALA A 196 19.73 -2.96 16.79
N THR A 197 20.27 -2.97 15.58
CA THR A 197 21.73 -2.93 15.31
C THR A 197 22.08 -1.66 14.55
N ASP A 198 23.08 -0.94 15.01
CA ASP A 198 23.69 0.16 14.24
C ASP A 198 24.79 -0.38 13.32
N LEU A 199 24.57 -0.32 12.01
CA LEU A 199 25.55 -0.78 11.00
C LEU A 199 26.82 0.08 10.95
N VAL A 200 26.79 1.33 11.46
CA VAL A 200 27.96 2.21 11.46
C VAL A 200 28.97 1.73 12.51
N THR A 201 28.49 1.37 13.69
CA THR A 201 29.33 0.94 14.82
C THR A 201 29.42 -0.58 14.96
N GLY A 202 28.51 -1.33 14.34
CA GLY A 202 28.38 -2.78 14.50
C GLY A 202 27.88 -3.21 15.90
N LYS A 203 27.29 -2.30 16.67
CA LYS A 203 26.82 -2.55 18.04
C LYS A 203 25.30 -2.62 18.12
N GLU A 204 24.80 -3.29 19.18
CA GLU A 204 23.40 -3.24 19.54
C GLU A 204 23.00 -1.83 19.99
N VAL A 205 21.75 -1.47 19.68
CA VAL A 205 21.09 -0.25 20.13
C VAL A 205 19.82 -0.65 20.88
N VAL A 206 19.79 -0.38 22.18
CA VAL A 206 18.66 -0.72 23.05
C VAL A 206 17.74 0.49 23.18
N PHE A 207 16.51 0.33 22.73
CA PHE A 207 15.45 1.34 22.90
C PHE A 207 14.68 1.09 24.18
N ARG A 208 14.75 2.04 25.11
CA ARG A 208 13.95 2.12 26.36
C ARG A 208 13.11 3.39 26.41
N GLN A 209 13.19 4.21 25.39
CA GLN A 209 12.43 5.45 25.24
C GLN A 209 12.31 5.84 23.78
N GLY A 210 11.38 6.73 23.47
CA GLY A 210 11.14 7.22 22.12
C GLY A 210 9.72 6.93 21.65
N ARG A 211 9.48 6.99 20.37
CA ARG A 211 8.22 6.57 19.76
C ARG A 211 8.24 5.06 19.59
N LEU A 212 7.34 4.35 20.29
CA LEU A 212 7.33 2.88 20.28
C LEU A 212 7.23 2.30 18.88
N ALA A 213 6.38 2.86 18.02
CA ALA A 213 6.23 2.42 16.64
C ALA A 213 7.54 2.50 15.83
N GLU A 214 8.34 3.57 16.02
CA GLU A 214 9.63 3.73 15.34
C GLU A 214 10.67 2.72 15.85
N SER A 215 10.71 2.48 17.16
CA SER A 215 11.64 1.52 17.75
C SER A 215 11.33 0.08 17.31
N MET A 216 10.05 -0.31 17.28
CA MET A 216 9.61 -1.60 16.74
C MET A 216 9.98 -1.71 15.25
N ARG A 217 9.77 -0.64 14.46
CA ARG A 217 10.12 -0.62 13.03
C ARG A 217 11.63 -0.72 12.81
N ALA A 218 12.47 -0.05 13.64
CA ALA A 218 13.91 -0.18 13.58
C ALA A 218 14.36 -1.61 13.89
N SER A 219 13.82 -2.19 14.98
CA SER A 219 14.15 -3.54 15.44
C SER A 219 13.86 -4.64 14.41
N MET A 220 12.91 -4.43 13.48
CA MET A 220 12.52 -5.40 12.46
C MET A 220 13.08 -5.09 11.05
N SER A 221 13.99 -4.15 10.93
CA SER A 221 14.57 -3.73 9.63
C SER A 221 15.57 -4.75 9.08
N ILE A 222 15.12 -5.93 8.66
CA ILE A 222 15.97 -7.00 8.11
C ILE A 222 16.76 -6.46 6.90
N PRO A 223 18.11 -6.45 6.96
CA PRO A 223 18.94 -5.96 5.86
C PRO A 223 18.63 -6.68 4.54
N GLY A 224 18.58 -5.93 3.43
CA GLY A 224 18.21 -6.46 2.12
C GLY A 224 16.72 -6.67 1.89
N VAL A 225 15.91 -6.84 2.95
CA VAL A 225 14.44 -6.94 2.86
C VAL A 225 13.81 -5.56 3.11
N PHE A 226 14.08 -4.96 4.27
CA PHE A 226 13.56 -3.64 4.62
C PHE A 226 14.63 -2.56 4.50
N TYR A 227 14.17 -1.32 4.23
CA TYR A 227 15.05 -0.16 4.32
C TYR A 227 15.50 0.04 5.76
N PRO A 228 16.80 0.33 5.98
CA PRO A 228 17.32 0.75 7.28
C PRO A 228 16.64 2.04 7.75
N ILE A 229 16.60 2.24 9.06
CA ILE A 229 16.19 3.51 9.65
C ILE A 229 17.41 4.39 9.85
N TYR A 230 17.43 5.56 9.21
CA TYR A 230 18.49 6.55 9.36
C TYR A 230 18.08 7.55 10.46
N LYS A 231 18.78 7.56 11.57
CA LYS A 231 18.47 8.43 12.72
C LYS A 231 19.77 8.79 13.47
N ASP A 232 19.95 10.04 13.80
CA ASP A 232 21.04 10.56 14.65
C ASP A 232 22.45 10.05 14.27
N ASN A 233 22.78 10.08 12.96
CA ASN A 233 24.00 9.53 12.37
C ASN A 233 24.15 8.00 12.49
N GLN A 234 23.13 7.28 12.88
CA GLN A 234 23.10 5.82 12.91
C GLN A 234 22.36 5.25 11.71
N VAL A 235 22.71 4.05 11.31
CA VAL A 235 22.02 3.24 10.30
C VAL A 235 21.48 2.00 10.98
N LEU A 236 20.22 2.08 11.39
CA LEU A 236 19.58 1.06 12.22
C LEU A 236 18.94 -0.03 11.37
N VAL A 237 19.29 -1.26 11.68
CA VAL A 237 18.75 -2.48 11.09
C VAL A 237 18.25 -3.43 12.19
N ASP A 238 17.68 -4.57 11.77
CA ASP A 238 17.17 -5.61 12.67
C ASP A 238 18.20 -5.98 13.75
N GLY A 239 17.73 -6.01 15.00
CA GLY A 239 18.58 -6.35 16.13
C GLY A 239 19.15 -7.76 16.07
N GLY A 240 18.50 -8.67 15.32
CA GLY A 240 18.96 -10.03 15.12
C GLY A 240 20.33 -10.16 14.45
N VAL A 241 20.86 -9.07 13.87
CA VAL A 241 22.24 -9.03 13.33
C VAL A 241 23.28 -9.20 14.43
N VAL A 242 23.06 -8.62 15.62
CA VAL A 242 24.00 -8.66 16.77
C VAL A 242 23.40 -9.39 17.96
N ASN A 243 22.15 -9.10 18.33
CA ASN A 243 21.51 -9.67 19.51
C ASN A 243 20.06 -10.08 19.21
N ASN A 244 19.91 -11.31 18.73
CA ASN A 244 18.59 -11.84 18.35
C ASN A 244 17.77 -12.36 19.54
N TYR A 245 18.37 -12.57 20.68
CA TYR A 245 17.75 -13.11 21.89
C TYR A 245 18.27 -12.34 23.12
N PRO A 246 17.72 -11.14 23.42
CA PRO A 246 18.34 -10.13 24.25
C PRO A 246 18.12 -10.34 25.78
N VAL A 247 18.57 -11.46 26.34
CA VAL A 247 18.51 -11.78 27.78
C VAL A 247 19.36 -10.82 28.60
N ASN A 248 20.58 -10.50 28.13
CA ASN A 248 21.45 -9.51 28.75
C ASN A 248 20.73 -8.19 29.02
N VAL A 249 19.91 -7.72 28.05
CA VAL A 249 19.14 -6.47 28.19
C VAL A 249 18.08 -6.58 29.31
N ALA A 250 17.40 -7.72 29.41
CA ALA A 250 16.45 -7.94 30.49
C ALA A 250 17.12 -7.98 31.88
N ARG A 251 18.30 -8.58 31.98
CA ARG A 251 19.12 -8.57 33.20
C ARG A 251 19.57 -7.13 33.54
N ASP A 252 19.98 -6.35 32.54
CA ASP A 252 20.37 -4.94 32.74
C ASP A 252 19.18 -4.05 33.16
N MET A 253 17.95 -4.46 32.84
CA MET A 253 16.72 -3.81 33.31
C MET A 253 16.39 -4.19 34.77
N GLY A 254 17.04 -5.19 35.34
CA GLY A 254 16.85 -5.64 36.72
C GLY A 254 15.97 -6.89 36.84
N ALA A 255 15.86 -7.70 35.80
CA ALA A 255 15.14 -8.97 35.91
C ALA A 255 15.96 -10.01 36.70
N ASP A 256 15.37 -10.54 37.76
CA ASP A 256 15.96 -11.59 38.58
C ASP A 256 15.75 -12.98 37.96
N ILE A 257 14.59 -13.17 37.32
CA ILE A 257 14.19 -14.43 36.68
C ILE A 257 13.83 -14.15 35.24
N ILE A 258 14.37 -14.94 34.31
CA ILE A 258 14.12 -14.81 32.86
C ILE A 258 13.29 -15.98 32.34
N ILE A 259 12.12 -15.66 31.78
CA ILE A 259 11.38 -16.55 30.89
C ILE A 259 11.74 -16.16 29.47
N GLY A 260 12.47 -17.01 28.76
CA GLY A 260 12.93 -16.74 27.42
C GLY A 260 12.20 -17.59 26.38
N VAL A 261 11.73 -16.95 25.30
CA VAL A 261 11.08 -17.63 24.17
C VAL A 261 11.95 -17.49 22.92
N GLU A 262 12.51 -18.61 22.50
CA GLU A 262 13.39 -18.67 21.34
C GLU A 262 12.73 -19.41 20.16
N VAL A 263 12.48 -18.71 19.07
CA VAL A 263 11.84 -19.25 17.86
C VAL A 263 12.82 -19.50 16.71
N ASN A 264 14.09 -19.22 16.91
CA ASN A 264 15.16 -19.49 15.95
C ASN A 264 15.92 -20.76 16.30
N THR A 265 16.33 -21.52 15.28
CA THR A 265 17.19 -22.68 15.43
C THR A 265 18.56 -22.39 14.84
N THR A 266 19.61 -22.65 15.61
CA THR A 266 21.01 -22.44 15.22
C THR A 266 21.51 -23.47 14.18
N THR A 267 20.84 -24.61 14.02
CA THR A 267 21.28 -25.71 13.14
C THR A 267 20.54 -25.68 11.81
N ILE A 268 21.27 -25.37 10.73
CA ILE A 268 20.77 -25.36 9.35
C ILE A 268 21.49 -26.47 8.57
N SER A 269 20.76 -27.25 7.76
CA SER A 269 21.34 -28.27 6.89
C SER A 269 21.89 -27.64 5.59
N VAL A 270 22.87 -28.28 4.95
CA VAL A 270 23.46 -27.81 3.68
C VAL A 270 22.40 -27.63 2.58
N HIS A 271 21.33 -28.44 2.59
CA HIS A 271 20.25 -28.37 1.62
C HIS A 271 19.34 -27.14 1.79
N GLU A 272 19.37 -26.49 2.95
CA GLU A 272 18.58 -25.27 3.21
C GLU A 272 19.27 -23.99 2.71
N LEU A 273 20.58 -24.05 2.40
CA LEU A 273 21.40 -22.91 1.92
C LEU A 273 21.39 -22.79 0.39
N GLN A 274 20.22 -22.94 -0.25
CA GLN A 274 20.10 -22.90 -1.72
C GLN A 274 19.60 -21.57 -2.26
N SER A 275 19.18 -20.62 -1.41
CA SER A 275 18.71 -19.30 -1.82
C SER A 275 19.59 -18.19 -1.24
N PHE A 276 19.65 -17.05 -1.94
CA PHE A 276 20.32 -15.87 -1.41
C PHE A 276 19.76 -15.45 -0.03
N ALA A 277 18.45 -15.55 0.16
CA ALA A 277 17.80 -15.22 1.42
C ALA A 277 18.23 -16.14 2.57
N SER A 278 18.32 -17.45 2.36
CA SER A 278 18.74 -18.40 3.40
C SER A 278 20.23 -18.31 3.72
N ILE A 279 21.07 -18.01 2.73
CA ILE A 279 22.51 -17.75 2.95
C ILE A 279 22.68 -16.47 3.77
N PHE A 280 21.93 -15.42 3.42
CA PHE A 280 21.99 -14.14 4.12
C PHE A 280 21.44 -14.24 5.56
N GLU A 281 20.32 -14.95 5.78
CA GLU A 281 19.80 -15.26 7.12
C GLU A 281 20.86 -15.98 7.97
N ARG A 282 21.58 -16.93 7.37
CA ARG A 282 22.66 -17.65 8.06
C ARG A 282 23.86 -16.75 8.41
N LEU A 283 24.27 -15.90 7.47
CA LEU A 283 25.37 -14.96 7.73
C LEU A 283 25.06 -14.03 8.91
N ILE A 284 23.85 -13.48 8.93
CA ILE A 284 23.37 -12.64 10.05
C ILE A 284 23.37 -13.44 11.35
N GLY A 285 22.77 -14.65 11.37
CA GLY A 285 22.72 -15.49 12.57
C GLY A 285 24.10 -15.95 13.07
N THR A 286 25.15 -15.84 12.26
CA THR A 286 26.52 -16.23 12.67
C THR A 286 27.25 -15.09 13.36
N LEU A 287 26.90 -13.82 13.07
CA LEU A 287 27.56 -12.65 13.64
C LEU A 287 27.33 -12.46 15.15
N GLY A 288 26.21 -12.92 15.68
CA GLY A 288 25.84 -12.78 17.11
C GLY A 288 25.95 -14.08 17.94
N ASN A 289 26.68 -15.09 17.47
CA ASN A 289 26.62 -16.44 18.04
C ASN A 289 27.14 -16.49 19.50
N ASP A 290 28.24 -15.81 19.80
CA ASP A 290 28.85 -15.86 21.16
C ASP A 290 27.92 -15.24 22.21
N LEU A 291 27.31 -14.09 21.89
CA LEU A 291 26.33 -13.44 22.76
C LEU A 291 25.05 -14.27 22.91
N HIS A 292 24.62 -14.91 21.84
CA HIS A 292 23.45 -15.79 21.86
C HIS A 292 23.64 -16.99 22.81
N GLU A 293 24.81 -17.66 22.76
CA GLU A 293 25.12 -18.78 23.64
C GLU A 293 25.13 -18.35 25.13
N GLN A 294 25.71 -17.18 25.43
CA GLN A 294 25.67 -16.61 26.78
C GLN A 294 24.24 -16.34 27.23
N ASN A 295 23.44 -15.68 26.39
CA ASN A 295 22.03 -15.36 26.69
C ASN A 295 21.18 -16.63 26.92
N VAL A 296 21.46 -17.73 26.23
CA VAL A 296 20.79 -19.02 26.44
C VAL A 296 21.14 -19.60 27.83
N VAL A 297 22.42 -19.52 28.24
CA VAL A 297 22.86 -19.98 29.57
C VAL A 297 22.26 -19.15 30.69
N ASP A 298 22.08 -17.82 30.46
CA ASP A 298 21.53 -16.89 31.46
C ASP A 298 20.00 -16.90 31.55
N THR A 299 19.32 -17.81 30.82
CA THR A 299 17.88 -17.97 30.80
C THR A 299 17.44 -19.00 31.85
N ASP A 300 16.55 -18.64 32.78
CA ASP A 300 16.09 -19.55 33.83
C ASP A 300 15.04 -20.54 33.31
N ILE A 301 14.07 -20.08 32.53
CA ILE A 301 13.05 -20.93 31.88
C ILE A 301 13.09 -20.68 30.39
N LEU A 302 13.58 -21.65 29.62
CA LEU A 302 13.73 -21.56 28.18
C LEU A 302 12.62 -22.32 27.47
N ILE A 303 11.81 -21.62 26.68
CA ILE A 303 10.72 -22.14 25.86
C ILE A 303 11.13 -22.08 24.40
N ARG A 304 11.25 -23.25 23.74
CA ARG A 304 11.69 -23.39 22.34
C ARG A 304 10.62 -24.04 21.48
N PRO A 305 9.70 -23.26 20.88
CA PRO A 305 8.74 -23.80 19.92
C PRO A 305 9.43 -24.38 18.67
N ARG A 306 9.01 -25.59 18.25
CA ARG A 306 9.55 -26.24 17.05
C ARG A 306 8.90 -25.65 15.80
N VAL A 307 9.44 -24.54 15.27
CA VAL A 307 8.87 -23.75 14.17
C VAL A 307 9.75 -23.71 12.92
N LYS A 308 10.82 -24.52 12.87
CA LYS A 308 11.80 -24.52 11.78
C LYS A 308 11.18 -24.75 10.39
N GLN A 309 10.14 -25.56 10.29
CA GLN A 309 9.44 -25.90 9.05
C GLN A 309 8.67 -24.72 8.42
N PHE A 310 8.46 -23.64 9.16
CA PHE A 310 7.78 -22.47 8.64
C PHE A 310 8.77 -21.44 8.08
N PRO A 311 8.49 -20.85 6.90
CA PRO A 311 9.35 -19.80 6.36
C PRO A 311 9.29 -18.52 7.22
N VAL A 312 10.41 -17.81 7.33
CA VAL A 312 10.51 -16.53 8.08
C VAL A 312 9.54 -15.47 7.53
N MET A 313 9.26 -15.49 6.23
CA MET A 313 8.29 -14.60 5.56
C MET A 313 6.91 -15.25 5.34
N GLY A 314 6.60 -16.31 6.06
CA GLY A 314 5.34 -17.08 5.92
C GLY A 314 4.15 -16.44 6.67
N PHE A 315 3.81 -15.20 6.35
CA PHE A 315 2.74 -14.43 6.98
C PHE A 315 1.34 -14.72 6.42
N ASP A 316 1.02 -15.98 6.13
CA ASP A 316 -0.35 -16.37 5.81
C ASP A 316 -1.11 -16.83 7.05
N THR A 317 -2.43 -16.69 7.04
CA THR A 317 -3.28 -16.96 8.22
C THR A 317 -3.25 -18.42 8.68
N ILE A 318 -2.94 -19.38 7.79
CA ILE A 318 -2.86 -20.81 8.13
C ILE A 318 -1.58 -21.02 8.93
N ASN A 319 -0.44 -20.56 8.42
CA ASN A 319 0.84 -20.68 9.09
C ASN A 319 0.84 -19.95 10.44
N LEU A 320 0.33 -18.72 10.49
CA LEU A 320 0.27 -17.95 11.74
C LEU A 320 -0.54 -18.65 12.82
N ARG A 321 -1.70 -19.22 12.47
CA ARG A 321 -2.52 -19.97 13.43
C ARG A 321 -1.80 -21.20 13.95
N GLN A 322 -1.12 -21.96 13.09
CA GLN A 322 -0.33 -23.10 13.50
C GLN A 322 0.84 -22.71 14.41
N LEU A 323 1.51 -21.59 14.12
CA LEU A 323 2.61 -21.08 14.92
C LEU A 323 2.15 -20.68 16.33
N ILE A 324 1.03 -19.98 16.46
CA ILE A 324 0.43 -19.63 17.76
C ILE A 324 0.10 -20.89 18.56
N ASP A 325 -0.52 -21.89 17.91
CA ASP A 325 -0.85 -23.17 18.56
C ASP A 325 0.39 -23.95 19.01
N ILE A 326 1.45 -23.99 18.17
CA ILE A 326 2.74 -24.59 18.55
C ILE A 326 3.35 -23.88 19.75
N GLY A 327 3.33 -22.54 19.76
CA GLY A 327 3.81 -21.74 20.90
C GLY A 327 3.08 -22.10 22.19
N TYR A 328 1.75 -22.13 22.15
CA TYR A 328 0.92 -22.50 23.29
C TYR A 328 1.22 -23.93 23.80
N ARG A 329 1.26 -24.91 22.89
CA ARG A 329 1.56 -26.32 23.26
C ARG A 329 2.97 -26.47 23.84
N THR A 330 3.94 -25.73 23.31
CA THR A 330 5.31 -25.75 23.86
C THR A 330 5.36 -25.16 25.26
N ALA A 331 4.66 -24.05 25.50
CA ALA A 331 4.55 -23.48 26.85
C ALA A 331 3.82 -24.43 27.81
N MET A 332 2.76 -25.13 27.33
CA MET A 332 2.05 -26.16 28.09
C MET A 332 2.97 -27.33 28.48
N SER A 333 3.92 -27.73 27.63
CA SER A 333 4.90 -28.76 27.97
C SER A 333 5.90 -28.32 29.05
N ASN A 334 6.04 -27.02 29.32
CA ASN A 334 6.84 -26.45 30.41
C ASN A 334 5.98 -26.07 31.64
N LYS A 335 4.71 -26.51 31.68
CA LYS A 335 3.75 -26.09 32.69
C LYS A 335 4.25 -26.35 34.13
N GLU A 336 4.87 -27.51 34.40
CA GLU A 336 5.40 -27.82 35.74
C GLU A 336 6.44 -26.81 36.23
N GLN A 337 7.32 -26.35 35.34
CA GLN A 337 8.31 -25.32 35.67
C GLN A 337 7.63 -23.95 35.91
N LEU A 338 6.64 -23.61 35.09
CA LEU A 338 5.88 -22.38 35.23
C LEU A 338 5.01 -22.36 36.49
N ASP A 339 4.36 -23.49 36.83
CA ASP A 339 3.59 -23.63 38.08
C ASP A 339 4.52 -23.53 39.32
N SER A 340 5.71 -24.12 39.25
CA SER A 340 6.73 -24.01 40.30
C SER A 340 7.19 -22.57 40.48
N LEU A 341 7.41 -21.85 39.35
CA LEU A 341 7.73 -20.41 39.39
C LEU A 341 6.59 -19.62 40.04
N LYS A 342 5.32 -19.85 39.64
CA LYS A 342 4.15 -19.17 40.22
C LYS A 342 4.11 -19.40 41.75
N LEU A 343 4.28 -20.63 42.17
CA LEU A 343 4.27 -20.96 43.60
C LEU A 343 5.42 -20.26 44.37
N TYR A 344 6.61 -20.22 43.76
CA TYR A 344 7.75 -19.50 44.31
C TYR A 344 7.47 -18.00 44.45
N LEU A 345 6.95 -17.33 43.38
CA LEU A 345 6.63 -15.92 43.40
C LEU A 345 5.50 -15.58 44.40
N SER A 346 4.50 -16.46 44.56
CA SER A 346 3.41 -16.27 45.52
C SER A 346 3.83 -16.37 46.97
N SER A 347 5.04 -16.90 47.28
CA SER A 347 5.59 -16.95 48.63
C SER A 347 6.08 -15.59 49.16
N PHE A 348 6.17 -14.58 48.28
CA PHE A 348 6.56 -13.23 48.66
C PHE A 348 5.32 -12.34 48.81
N HIS A 349 5.39 -11.33 49.68
CA HIS A 349 4.31 -10.36 49.82
C HIS A 349 4.25 -9.45 48.61
N GLU A 350 3.07 -9.34 47.95
CA GLU A 350 2.87 -8.37 46.87
C GLU A 350 2.81 -6.96 47.44
N GLU A 351 3.73 -6.11 47.01
CA GLU A 351 3.52 -4.67 47.07
C GLU A 351 2.54 -4.32 45.96
N ASN A 352 1.29 -3.97 46.34
CA ASN A 352 0.21 -3.62 45.39
C ASN A 352 0.54 -2.36 44.58
N SER A 353 1.41 -2.47 43.62
CA SER A 353 1.54 -1.50 42.53
C SER A 353 0.88 -2.03 41.25
N VAL A 354 -0.43 -2.20 41.30
CA VAL A 354 -1.22 -2.42 40.08
C VAL A 354 -1.15 -1.15 39.27
N ARG A 355 -0.25 -1.10 38.26
CA ARG A 355 -0.30 -0.08 37.25
C ARG A 355 -1.60 -0.31 36.47
N GLU A 356 -2.54 0.67 36.54
CA GLU A 356 -3.78 0.58 35.76
C GLU A 356 -3.47 0.43 34.27
N ILE A 357 -3.91 -0.69 33.71
CA ILE A 357 -3.81 -0.94 32.27
C ILE A 357 -4.84 -0.03 31.59
N PRO A 358 -4.43 0.95 30.77
CA PRO A 358 -5.37 1.75 30.01
C PRO A 358 -6.19 0.84 29.10
N LYS A 359 -7.51 0.83 29.24
CA LYS A 359 -8.37 0.06 28.31
C LYS A 359 -8.20 0.62 26.91
N MET A 360 -7.55 -0.15 26.04
CA MET A 360 -7.34 0.19 24.66
C MET A 360 -8.69 0.21 23.92
N ASN A 361 -9.15 1.40 23.54
CA ASN A 361 -10.41 1.55 22.82
C ASN A 361 -10.14 1.50 21.32
N HIS A 362 -10.23 0.31 20.72
CA HIS A 362 -9.95 0.06 19.31
C HIS A 362 -10.77 0.91 18.32
N ASN A 363 -11.90 1.50 18.75
CA ASN A 363 -12.78 2.27 17.88
C ASN A 363 -12.44 3.76 17.78
N SER A 364 -11.60 4.31 18.62
CA SER A 364 -11.28 5.75 18.63
C SER A 364 -10.16 6.14 17.67
N ALA A 365 -9.33 5.19 17.23
CA ALA A 365 -8.20 5.45 16.32
C ALA A 365 -8.61 5.68 14.85
N LEU A 366 -9.88 5.40 14.49
CA LEU A 366 -10.35 5.46 13.09
C LEU A 366 -10.83 6.86 12.65
N THR A 367 -10.94 7.85 13.54
CA THR A 367 -11.65 9.10 13.22
C THR A 367 -10.86 10.39 13.27
N LYS A 368 -9.61 10.42 13.70
CA LYS A 368 -8.85 11.69 13.73
C LYS A 368 -7.43 11.55 13.20
N GLY A 369 -7.22 12.14 12.04
CA GLY A 369 -5.91 12.53 11.54
C GLY A 369 -5.06 11.36 11.08
N GLY A 370 -5.10 11.06 9.77
CA GLY A 370 -4.01 10.35 9.15
C GLY A 370 -2.72 11.09 9.49
N MET A 371 -1.76 10.42 10.12
CA MET A 371 -0.43 10.98 10.31
C MET A 371 0.25 11.11 8.95
N GLU A 372 0.10 12.28 8.34
CA GLU A 372 1.01 12.73 7.30
C GLU A 372 2.36 12.94 7.99
N GLY A 373 3.37 12.14 7.68
CA GLY A 373 4.75 12.46 8.00
C GLY A 373 5.59 11.43 8.75
N CYS A 374 5.10 10.22 9.06
CA CYS A 374 5.92 9.20 9.75
C CYS A 374 6.81 8.36 8.83
N CYS A 375 6.60 8.39 7.52
CA CYS A 375 7.63 7.92 6.60
C CYS A 375 8.53 9.11 6.30
N PRO A 376 9.88 8.95 6.25
CA PRO A 376 10.69 9.95 5.60
C PRO A 376 10.00 10.18 4.26
N SER A 377 9.55 11.40 4.00
CA SER A 377 9.15 11.79 2.67
C SER A 377 10.37 11.51 1.81
N GLU A 378 10.44 10.30 1.22
CA GLU A 378 11.28 10.14 0.05
C GLU A 378 10.79 11.27 -0.82
N HIS A 379 11.63 12.25 -1.07
CA HIS A 379 11.33 13.25 -2.08
C HIS A 379 10.89 12.45 -3.29
N PRO A 380 9.68 12.73 -3.83
CA PRO A 380 9.17 11.95 -4.91
C PRO A 380 10.29 11.78 -5.94
N ALA A 381 10.67 10.56 -6.23
CA ALA A 381 11.79 10.27 -7.11
C ALA A 381 11.28 10.37 -8.54
N ASN A 382 12.07 11.00 -9.44
CA ASN A 382 11.79 10.87 -10.85
C ASN A 382 11.66 9.39 -11.23
N GLN A 383 10.72 9.05 -12.09
CA GLN A 383 10.44 7.64 -12.41
C GLN A 383 10.13 7.42 -13.88
N VAL A 384 10.49 6.26 -14.38
CA VAL A 384 10.04 5.74 -15.68
C VAL A 384 9.10 4.59 -15.42
N ALA A 385 7.87 4.71 -15.90
CA ALA A 385 6.85 3.68 -15.78
C ALA A 385 6.52 3.07 -17.15
N LEU A 386 6.38 1.76 -17.20
CA LEU A 386 6.10 0.99 -18.40
C LEU A 386 4.83 0.16 -18.21
N GLY A 387 3.92 0.24 -19.18
CA GLY A 387 2.75 -0.61 -19.31
C GLY A 387 2.77 -1.35 -20.67
N LEU A 388 2.44 -2.63 -20.63
CA LEU A 388 2.33 -3.47 -21.85
C LEU A 388 0.91 -4.02 -21.94
N ARG A 389 0.38 -4.05 -23.18
CA ARG A 389 -0.90 -4.64 -23.50
C ARG A 389 -0.88 -5.31 -24.85
N LEU A 390 -1.50 -6.46 -24.95
CA LEU A 390 -1.80 -7.17 -26.19
C LEU A 390 -3.31 -7.42 -26.22
N ASP A 391 -3.99 -7.09 -27.30
CA ASP A 391 -5.41 -7.41 -27.45
C ASP A 391 -5.83 -7.52 -28.92
N SER A 392 -7.04 -8.04 -29.13
CA SER A 392 -7.61 -8.23 -30.47
C SER A 392 -7.96 -6.91 -31.19
N GLU A 393 -7.95 -5.78 -30.48
CA GLU A 393 -8.33 -4.47 -31.05
C GLU A 393 -7.12 -3.68 -31.55
N ASP A 394 -5.96 -3.80 -30.88
CA ASP A 394 -4.78 -2.97 -31.11
C ASP A 394 -3.52 -3.76 -31.46
N ALA A 395 -3.64 -5.10 -31.52
CA ALA A 395 -2.53 -6.05 -31.64
C ALA A 395 -1.50 -5.91 -30.51
N GLY A 396 -0.98 -4.72 -30.26
CA GLY A 396 -0.07 -4.44 -29.16
C GLY A 396 0.07 -2.97 -28.87
N ALA A 397 0.26 -2.62 -27.59
CA ALA A 397 0.50 -1.27 -27.15
C ALA A 397 1.52 -1.22 -26.00
N VAL A 398 2.38 -0.21 -26.03
CA VAL A 398 3.33 0.11 -24.95
C VAL A 398 3.01 1.50 -24.44
N LEU A 399 2.76 1.61 -23.14
CA LEU A 399 2.63 2.88 -22.44
C LEU A 399 3.93 3.20 -21.71
N LEU A 400 4.52 4.34 -22.03
CA LEU A 400 5.71 4.87 -21.36
C LEU A 400 5.33 6.17 -20.64
N ASN A 401 5.65 6.29 -19.36
CA ASN A 401 5.55 7.53 -18.61
C ASN A 401 6.90 7.88 -17.99
N ILE A 402 7.39 9.09 -18.28
CA ILE A 402 8.57 9.66 -17.63
C ILE A 402 8.08 10.77 -16.72
N ALA A 403 8.13 10.53 -15.41
CA ALA A 403 7.70 11.48 -14.40
C ALA A 403 8.92 12.20 -13.79
N PHE A 404 8.85 13.53 -13.78
CA PHE A 404 9.83 14.43 -13.18
C PHE A 404 9.19 15.05 -11.93
N GLU A 405 9.39 14.44 -10.77
CA GLU A 405 8.83 14.88 -9.49
C GLU A 405 9.79 15.81 -8.73
N GLN A 406 11.08 15.79 -9.09
CA GLN A 406 12.13 16.68 -8.57
C GLN A 406 12.57 17.71 -9.62
N MET A 407 11.79 18.75 -9.81
CA MET A 407 12.20 19.89 -10.64
C MET A 407 12.91 20.94 -9.78
N LYS A 408 13.70 21.84 -10.44
CA LYS A 408 14.40 22.93 -9.72
C LYS A 408 13.45 23.88 -8.98
N LEU A 409 12.21 23.97 -9.44
CA LEU A 409 11.16 24.80 -8.83
C LEU A 409 10.35 23.93 -7.84
N LYS A 410 10.32 24.31 -6.58
CA LYS A 410 9.52 23.62 -5.55
C LYS A 410 8.04 23.60 -5.94
N GLY A 411 7.41 22.45 -5.82
CA GLY A 411 5.99 22.25 -6.16
C GLY A 411 5.69 22.07 -7.64
N VAL A 412 6.71 22.06 -8.52
CA VAL A 412 6.54 21.80 -9.96
C VAL A 412 6.87 20.35 -10.26
N GLU A 413 5.96 19.67 -10.94
CA GLU A 413 6.09 18.31 -11.44
C GLU A 413 5.88 18.28 -12.95
N GLY A 414 6.54 17.37 -13.65
CA GLY A 414 6.40 17.18 -15.09
C GLY A 414 6.17 15.72 -15.44
N ASN A 415 5.35 15.44 -16.45
CA ASN A 415 5.13 14.09 -16.96
C ASN A 415 5.17 14.11 -18.50
N LEU A 416 5.86 13.14 -19.09
CA LEU A 416 5.78 12.84 -20.50
C LEU A 416 5.23 11.43 -20.65
N ILE A 417 4.01 11.32 -21.18
CA ILE A 417 3.30 10.05 -21.34
C ILE A 417 3.18 9.77 -22.83
N THR A 418 3.57 8.58 -23.26
CA THR A 418 3.52 8.19 -24.67
C THR A 418 2.95 6.78 -24.79
N ARG A 419 1.94 6.61 -25.63
CA ARG A 419 1.42 5.31 -26.03
C ARG A 419 1.88 5.00 -27.45
N LEU A 420 2.61 3.92 -27.60
CA LEU A 420 3.08 3.39 -28.88
C LEU A 420 2.15 2.22 -29.26
N SER A 421 1.38 2.40 -30.31
CA SER A 421 0.42 1.42 -30.86
C SER A 421 0.08 1.81 -32.31
N ILE A 422 -0.86 1.12 -32.93
CA ILE A 422 -1.40 1.52 -34.24
C ILE A 422 -2.11 2.89 -34.19
N ASN A 423 -2.63 3.28 -33.02
CA ASN A 423 -3.20 4.60 -32.74
C ASN A 423 -2.35 5.32 -31.67
N PRO A 424 -1.17 5.85 -32.00
CA PRO A 424 -0.25 6.42 -31.04
C PRO A 424 -0.74 7.77 -30.51
N TRP A 425 -0.39 8.05 -29.24
CA TRP A 425 -0.59 9.38 -28.68
C TRP A 425 0.54 9.73 -27.69
N ALA A 426 0.72 11.02 -27.47
CA ALA A 426 1.66 11.56 -26.52
C ALA A 426 1.02 12.75 -25.77
N GLU A 427 1.35 12.87 -24.49
CA GLU A 427 0.95 13.98 -23.63
C GLU A 427 2.14 14.46 -22.80
N ALA A 428 2.43 15.75 -22.86
CA ALA A 428 3.35 16.43 -21.96
C ALA A 428 2.54 17.26 -20.97
N ARG A 429 2.70 16.98 -19.69
CA ARG A 429 1.97 17.64 -18.59
C ARG A 429 2.95 18.32 -17.63
N MET A 430 2.60 19.52 -17.20
CA MET A 430 3.26 20.23 -16.12
C MET A 430 2.21 20.57 -15.06
N SER A 431 2.56 20.37 -13.80
CA SER A 431 1.68 20.61 -12.65
C SER A 431 2.41 21.49 -11.63
N TYR A 432 1.67 22.40 -11.01
CA TYR A 432 2.15 23.18 -9.88
C TYR A 432 1.18 23.04 -8.70
N ALA A 433 1.71 22.61 -7.54
CA ALA A 433 0.94 22.51 -6.31
C ALA A 433 1.34 23.59 -5.32
N TRP A 434 0.35 24.30 -4.76
CA TRP A 434 0.58 25.18 -3.62
C TRP A 434 0.64 24.37 -2.33
N ASP A 435 1.37 24.86 -1.35
CA ASP A 435 1.34 24.28 0.00
C ASP A 435 -0.12 24.38 0.53
N ASN A 436 -0.76 23.22 0.74
CA ASN A 436 -2.17 23.09 1.19
C ASN A 436 -3.25 23.72 0.28
N GLY A 437 -2.97 23.92 -1.00
CA GLY A 437 -3.89 24.49 -1.97
C GLY A 437 -4.21 23.58 -3.15
N PRO A 438 -5.03 24.08 -4.10
CA PRO A 438 -5.33 23.37 -5.33
C PRO A 438 -4.07 23.23 -6.20
N ARG A 439 -4.10 22.25 -7.09
CA ARG A 439 -3.05 22.03 -8.09
C ARG A 439 -3.49 22.60 -9.43
N VAL A 440 -2.65 23.41 -10.08
CA VAL A 440 -2.81 23.81 -11.49
C VAL A 440 -2.07 22.85 -12.38
N ASN A 441 -2.71 22.45 -13.46
CA ASN A 441 -2.13 21.54 -14.44
C ASN A 441 -2.26 22.18 -15.84
N VAL A 442 -1.22 22.02 -16.65
CA VAL A 442 -1.22 22.38 -18.06
C VAL A 442 -0.69 21.19 -18.85
N ALA A 443 -1.37 20.81 -19.92
CA ALA A 443 -0.94 19.71 -20.76
C ALA A 443 -1.05 20.08 -22.25
N GLY A 444 -0.08 19.61 -23.03
CA GLY A 444 -0.15 19.53 -24.47
C GLY A 444 -0.25 18.07 -24.91
N ARG A 445 -1.11 17.77 -25.88
CA ARG A 445 -1.29 16.39 -26.35
C ARG A 445 -1.31 16.31 -27.87
N TYR A 446 -0.85 15.17 -28.33
CA TYR A 446 -0.95 14.74 -29.72
C TYR A 446 -1.58 13.35 -29.75
N ARG A 447 -2.52 13.11 -30.68
CA ARG A 447 -3.08 11.79 -30.95
C ARG A 447 -3.29 11.60 -32.42
N PHE A 448 -2.79 10.50 -32.94
CA PHE A 448 -3.17 9.99 -34.26
C PHE A 448 -4.28 8.95 -34.07
N THR A 449 -5.29 8.98 -34.91
CA THR A 449 -6.41 8.04 -34.90
C THR A 449 -6.69 7.58 -36.33
N ASP A 450 -6.60 6.26 -36.51
CA ASP A 450 -6.95 5.59 -37.76
C ASP A 450 -7.85 4.41 -37.43
N VAL A 451 -9.14 4.57 -37.65
CA VAL A 451 -10.14 3.61 -37.18
C VAL A 451 -11.31 3.51 -38.14
N ASN A 452 -11.71 2.28 -38.45
CA ASN A 452 -12.95 1.98 -39.12
C ASN A 452 -14.14 2.12 -38.15
N ARG A 453 -15.18 2.79 -38.58
CA ARG A 453 -16.42 3.02 -37.84
C ARG A 453 -17.61 2.52 -38.63
N PHE A 454 -18.63 2.05 -37.90
CA PHE A 454 -19.90 1.66 -38.48
C PHE A 454 -20.97 2.69 -38.10
N TYR A 455 -21.78 3.07 -39.07
CA TYR A 455 -22.92 3.93 -38.83
C TYR A 455 -24.00 3.61 -39.88
N ASP A 456 -25.19 3.28 -39.43
CA ASP A 456 -26.34 2.92 -40.26
C ASP A 456 -26.00 1.94 -41.39
N LYS A 457 -25.30 0.84 -41.07
CA LYS A 457 -24.79 -0.20 -41.99
C LYS A 457 -23.65 0.24 -42.93
N ASN A 458 -23.20 1.48 -42.85
CA ASN A 458 -22.07 1.99 -43.63
C ASN A 458 -20.79 1.93 -42.80
N ILE A 459 -19.67 1.70 -43.47
CA ILE A 459 -18.34 1.74 -42.88
C ILE A 459 -17.73 3.11 -43.14
N TYR A 460 -17.32 3.80 -42.08
CA TYR A 460 -16.56 5.04 -42.17
C TYR A 460 -15.10 4.76 -41.80
N ALA A 461 -14.17 5.05 -42.67
CA ALA A 461 -12.77 5.16 -42.31
C ALA A 461 -12.51 6.59 -41.82
N ILE A 462 -12.03 6.72 -40.58
CA ILE A 462 -11.71 8.02 -39.96
C ILE A 462 -10.24 8.05 -39.66
N ASN A 463 -9.52 8.93 -40.33
CA ASN A 463 -8.12 9.19 -40.10
C ASN A 463 -7.92 10.68 -39.77
N TYR A 464 -7.42 10.98 -38.56
CA TYR A 464 -7.17 12.34 -38.14
C TYR A 464 -6.01 12.45 -37.16
N ASN A 465 -5.39 13.63 -37.16
CA ASN A 465 -4.49 14.08 -36.11
C ASN A 465 -5.24 15.05 -35.20
N LEU A 466 -5.10 14.84 -33.90
CA LEU A 466 -5.55 15.76 -32.85
C LEU A 466 -4.35 16.41 -32.17
N TYR A 467 -4.31 17.73 -32.21
CA TYR A 467 -3.41 18.56 -31.41
C TYR A 467 -4.23 19.26 -30.35
N GLY A 468 -3.94 18.99 -29.07
CA GLY A 468 -4.73 19.50 -27.93
C GLY A 468 -3.90 20.27 -26.93
N GLY A 469 -4.52 21.25 -26.31
CA GLY A 469 -4.03 21.93 -25.12
C GLY A 469 -5.08 21.89 -24.01
N GLU A 470 -4.68 21.69 -22.80
CA GLU A 470 -5.61 21.62 -21.67
C GLU A 470 -5.01 22.30 -20.45
N MET A 471 -5.85 23.05 -19.72
CA MET A 471 -5.49 23.66 -18.43
C MET A 471 -6.62 23.40 -17.44
N TRP A 472 -6.28 22.88 -16.27
CA TRP A 472 -7.29 22.58 -15.26
C TRP A 472 -6.77 22.73 -13.82
N PHE A 473 -7.69 22.99 -12.91
CA PHE A 473 -7.47 22.90 -11.47
C PHE A 473 -7.90 21.52 -10.98
N SER A 474 -7.10 20.92 -10.09
CA SER A 474 -7.38 19.64 -9.42
C SER A 474 -7.09 19.73 -7.93
N GLU A 475 -7.39 18.67 -7.17
CA GLU A 475 -7.25 18.62 -5.71
C GLU A 475 -8.11 19.67 -4.98
N LEU A 476 -9.21 20.11 -5.61
CA LEU A 476 -10.10 21.16 -5.10
C LEU A 476 -10.90 20.74 -3.86
N LEU A 477 -11.15 19.43 -3.64
CA LEU A 477 -11.86 18.90 -2.47
C LEU A 477 -10.92 18.13 -1.55
N SER A 478 -10.43 16.99 -2.02
CA SER A 478 -9.45 16.16 -1.32
C SER A 478 -8.74 15.27 -2.33
N ARG A 479 -7.55 14.76 -1.98
CA ARG A 479 -6.78 13.84 -2.85
C ARG A 479 -7.49 12.50 -3.12
N ASN A 480 -8.54 12.18 -2.39
CA ASN A 480 -9.34 10.97 -2.59
C ASN A 480 -10.32 11.06 -3.77
N TYR A 481 -10.68 12.28 -4.18
CA TYR A 481 -11.54 12.59 -5.31
C TYR A 481 -10.75 13.31 -6.38
N ASP A 482 -11.12 13.12 -7.62
CA ASP A 482 -10.59 13.91 -8.74
C ASP A 482 -11.69 14.86 -9.21
N LEU A 483 -11.68 16.07 -8.65
CA LEU A 483 -12.52 17.17 -9.11
C LEU A 483 -11.64 18.09 -9.95
N ARG A 484 -11.99 18.23 -11.21
CA ARG A 484 -11.32 19.11 -12.18
C ARG A 484 -12.27 20.15 -12.68
N VAL A 485 -11.79 21.38 -12.80
CA VAL A 485 -12.45 22.46 -13.52
C VAL A 485 -11.43 23.03 -14.48
N GLY A 486 -11.75 23.07 -15.77
CA GLY A 486 -10.74 23.38 -16.76
C GLY A 486 -11.26 23.84 -18.09
N MET A 487 -10.32 24.20 -18.93
CA MET A 487 -10.53 24.51 -20.34
C MET A 487 -9.68 23.62 -21.21
N ARG A 488 -10.19 23.31 -22.40
CA ARG A 488 -9.55 22.45 -23.38
C ARG A 488 -9.63 23.10 -24.76
N TYR A 489 -8.55 23.03 -25.49
CA TYR A 489 -8.48 23.36 -26.90
C TYR A 489 -8.15 22.12 -27.69
N ASP A 490 -8.96 21.80 -28.71
CA ASP A 490 -8.76 20.68 -29.62
C ASP A 490 -8.72 21.19 -31.06
N HIS A 491 -7.65 20.84 -31.77
CA HIS A 491 -7.49 21.09 -33.20
C HIS A 491 -7.40 19.75 -33.91
N PHE A 492 -8.36 19.49 -34.77
CA PHE A 492 -8.42 18.29 -35.60
C PHE A 492 -7.96 18.60 -37.02
N SER A 493 -7.03 17.80 -37.53
CA SER A 493 -6.64 17.72 -38.92
C SER A 493 -7.14 16.40 -39.49
N VAL A 494 -8.27 16.43 -40.17
CA VAL A 494 -8.93 15.24 -40.72
C VAL A 494 -8.33 14.96 -42.09
N HIS A 495 -7.71 13.79 -42.27
CA HIS A 495 -7.06 13.38 -43.50
C HIS A 495 -7.96 12.53 -44.38
N GLU A 496 -8.78 11.69 -43.75
CA GLU A 496 -9.68 10.81 -44.47
C GLU A 496 -11.00 10.69 -43.73
N LEU A 497 -12.09 10.90 -44.42
CA LEU A 497 -13.42 10.55 -43.97
C LEU A 497 -14.10 9.84 -45.17
N ALA A 498 -13.90 8.52 -45.23
CA ALA A 498 -14.47 7.70 -46.29
C ALA A 498 -15.76 7.04 -45.81
N ARG A 499 -16.83 7.14 -46.60
CA ARG A 499 -18.09 6.46 -46.41
C ARG A 499 -18.22 5.34 -47.47
N ASN A 500 -18.48 4.11 -47.00
CA ASN A 500 -18.80 3.02 -47.90
C ASN A 500 -20.32 2.87 -48.00
N GLU A 501 -20.89 3.30 -49.14
CA GLU A 501 -22.29 3.06 -49.47
C GLU A 501 -22.40 1.82 -50.37
N GLY A 502 -22.57 0.66 -49.79
CA GLY A 502 -22.67 -0.61 -50.51
C GLY A 502 -21.36 -0.99 -51.23
N SER A 503 -21.40 -1.20 -52.56
CA SER A 503 -20.23 -1.59 -53.35
C SER A 503 -19.40 -0.40 -53.90
N THR A 504 -19.77 0.83 -53.57
CA THR A 504 -19.11 2.04 -54.12
C THR A 504 -18.48 2.85 -52.99
N TYR A 505 -17.16 3.03 -53.03
CA TYR A 505 -16.45 3.97 -52.16
C TYR A 505 -16.65 5.40 -52.69
N SER A 506 -17.35 6.24 -51.91
CA SER A 506 -17.36 7.66 -52.19
C SER A 506 -16.34 8.35 -51.27
N TYR A 507 -15.26 8.83 -51.84
CA TYR A 507 -14.30 9.66 -51.14
C TYR A 507 -14.86 11.09 -51.04
N THR A 508 -15.06 11.59 -49.85
CA THR A 508 -15.11 13.02 -49.58
C THR A 508 -13.69 13.46 -49.25
N ASP A 509 -12.91 13.72 -50.30
CA ASP A 509 -11.52 14.17 -50.20
C ASP A 509 -11.51 15.67 -49.87
N THR A 510 -11.67 16.00 -48.60
CA THR A 510 -11.45 17.36 -48.13
C THR A 510 -10.71 17.26 -46.80
N GLU A 511 -9.40 17.52 -46.86
CA GLU A 511 -8.66 17.85 -45.63
C GLU A 511 -9.43 18.96 -44.91
N SER A 512 -10.01 18.66 -43.78
CA SER A 512 -10.73 19.65 -42.99
C SER A 512 -9.97 19.91 -41.68
N HIS A 513 -9.76 21.20 -41.41
CA HIS A 513 -9.18 21.63 -40.12
C HIS A 513 -10.27 22.22 -39.25
N GLU A 514 -10.47 21.63 -38.09
CA GLU A 514 -11.49 22.08 -37.15
C GLU A 514 -10.88 22.32 -35.77
N SER A 515 -11.24 23.46 -35.16
CA SER A 515 -10.75 23.80 -33.82
C SER A 515 -11.92 24.07 -32.90
N TYR A 516 -11.81 23.57 -31.68
CA TYR A 516 -12.82 23.74 -30.64
C TYR A 516 -12.17 24.17 -29.32
N VAL A 517 -12.89 25.01 -28.58
CA VAL A 517 -12.60 25.32 -27.17
C VAL A 517 -13.72 24.75 -26.33
N ALA A 518 -13.38 24.09 -25.25
CA ALA A 518 -14.34 23.56 -24.30
C ALA A 518 -14.03 24.02 -22.89
N PHE A 519 -15.07 24.33 -22.11
CA PHE A 519 -15.01 24.46 -20.66
C PHE A 519 -15.69 23.26 -20.04
N TYR A 520 -15.05 22.65 -19.05
CA TYR A 520 -15.57 21.42 -18.46
C TYR A 520 -15.37 21.35 -16.94
N THR A 521 -16.21 20.54 -16.33
CA THR A 521 -16.08 20.11 -14.94
C THR A 521 -16.18 18.59 -14.91
N LEU A 522 -15.22 17.94 -14.25
CA LEU A 522 -15.18 16.48 -14.08
C LEU A 522 -15.09 16.16 -12.58
N LEU A 523 -15.96 15.31 -12.10
CA LEU A 523 -15.89 14.71 -10.77
C LEU A 523 -15.84 13.20 -10.90
N GLN A 524 -14.79 12.57 -10.37
CA GLN A 524 -14.67 11.10 -10.40
C GLN A 524 -14.03 10.54 -9.15
N ASN A 525 -14.34 9.28 -8.87
CA ASN A 525 -13.76 8.51 -7.77
C ASN A 525 -13.80 7.02 -8.06
N ASP A 526 -12.86 6.27 -7.46
CA ASP A 526 -12.78 4.82 -7.51
C ASP A 526 -12.52 4.30 -6.08
N LYS A 527 -13.49 3.60 -5.52
CA LYS A 527 -13.49 3.01 -4.19
C LYS A 527 -13.47 1.47 -4.22
N PHE A 528 -13.11 0.89 -5.35
CA PHE A 528 -12.89 -0.55 -5.42
C PHE A 528 -11.75 -0.99 -4.51
N ASP A 529 -11.87 -2.19 -3.96
CA ASP A 529 -10.86 -2.77 -3.04
C ASP A 529 -9.57 -3.16 -3.76
N ILE A 530 -9.63 -3.66 -4.99
CA ILE A 530 -8.49 -4.03 -5.84
C ILE A 530 -8.64 -3.45 -7.25
N SER A 531 -7.55 -3.38 -8.00
CA SER A 531 -7.52 -2.75 -9.34
C SER A 531 -8.25 -3.55 -10.40
N TYR A 532 -8.05 -4.87 -10.39
CA TYR A 532 -8.71 -5.82 -11.29
C TYR A 532 -9.56 -6.78 -10.48
N PHE A 533 -10.65 -7.26 -11.04
CA PHE A 533 -11.58 -8.19 -10.39
C PHE A 533 -12.04 -7.77 -8.98
N PRO A 534 -12.48 -6.52 -8.78
CA PRO A 534 -12.87 -6.03 -7.46
C PRO A 534 -13.95 -6.91 -6.84
N THR A 535 -13.86 -7.12 -5.51
CA THR A 535 -14.82 -7.94 -4.76
C THR A 535 -15.85 -7.09 -4.03
N ARG A 536 -15.59 -5.79 -3.86
CA ARG A 536 -16.48 -4.80 -3.23
C ARG A 536 -16.08 -3.38 -3.61
N GLY A 537 -17.01 -2.47 -3.41
CA GLY A 537 -16.80 -1.05 -3.65
C GLY A 537 -17.56 -0.53 -4.86
N TYR A 538 -17.26 0.68 -5.25
CA TYR A 538 -17.90 1.37 -6.37
C TYR A 538 -16.96 2.38 -7.01
N ALA A 539 -17.25 2.75 -8.27
CA ALA A 539 -16.60 3.85 -8.96
C ALA A 539 -17.67 4.69 -9.67
N TYR A 540 -17.41 5.98 -9.79
CA TYR A 540 -18.25 6.89 -10.57
C TYR A 540 -17.41 8.00 -11.22
N GLY A 541 -17.96 8.54 -12.31
CA GLY A 541 -17.44 9.72 -12.99
C GLY A 541 -18.60 10.50 -13.58
N ILE A 542 -18.57 11.82 -13.45
CA ILE A 542 -19.54 12.74 -14.05
C ILE A 542 -18.74 13.87 -14.68
N GLU A 543 -18.95 14.13 -15.97
CA GLU A 543 -18.35 15.27 -16.68
C GLU A 543 -19.45 16.09 -17.35
N GLY A 544 -19.38 17.39 -17.15
CA GLY A 544 -20.18 18.35 -17.90
C GLY A 544 -19.28 19.27 -18.70
N GLY A 545 -19.57 19.50 -19.96
CA GLY A 545 -18.75 20.32 -20.86
C GLY A 545 -19.58 21.20 -21.78
N TYR A 546 -19.00 22.35 -22.17
CA TYR A 546 -19.57 23.22 -23.17
C TYR A 546 -18.51 23.52 -24.23
N TYR A 547 -18.84 23.21 -25.49
CA TYR A 547 -17.92 23.25 -26.63
C TYR A 547 -18.31 24.34 -27.61
N MET A 548 -17.32 25.06 -28.15
CA MET A 548 -17.48 26.13 -29.14
C MET A 548 -16.47 25.94 -30.26
N LYS A 549 -16.93 25.96 -31.48
CA LYS A 549 -16.07 25.93 -32.67
C LYS A 549 -15.38 27.26 -32.86
N VAL A 550 -14.07 27.26 -32.98
CA VAL A 550 -13.28 28.48 -33.21
C VAL A 550 -13.40 28.90 -34.68
N ARG A 551 -13.63 30.21 -34.94
CA ARG A 551 -13.76 30.78 -36.28
C ARG A 551 -14.88 30.15 -37.15
N SER A 552 -16.02 29.83 -36.53
CA SER A 552 -17.19 29.35 -37.26
C SER A 552 -18.11 30.50 -37.66
N SER A 553 -18.46 30.63 -38.95
CA SER A 553 -19.51 31.54 -39.41
C SER A 553 -20.92 31.08 -38.99
N SER A 554 -21.09 29.80 -38.64
CA SER A 554 -22.38 29.19 -38.24
C SER A 554 -22.59 29.12 -36.75
N GLY A 555 -21.61 29.56 -35.90
CA GLY A 555 -21.74 29.59 -34.46
C GLY A 555 -21.99 28.20 -33.85
N THR A 556 -21.32 27.15 -34.32
CA THR A 556 -21.47 25.79 -33.80
C THR A 556 -21.04 25.71 -32.33
N HIS A 557 -21.96 25.37 -31.46
CA HIS A 557 -21.73 25.16 -30.04
C HIS A 557 -22.66 24.05 -29.52
N PHE A 558 -22.19 23.29 -28.58
CA PHE A 558 -22.99 22.23 -27.95
C PHE A 558 -22.55 21.97 -26.50
N GLY A 559 -23.50 21.48 -25.70
CA GLY A 559 -23.24 21.00 -24.35
C GLY A 559 -23.05 19.48 -24.35
N GLU A 560 -22.32 19.01 -23.39
CA GLU A 560 -22.11 17.60 -23.10
C GLU A 560 -22.38 17.34 -21.63
N LEU A 561 -23.10 16.27 -21.33
CA LEU A 561 -23.22 15.69 -20.00
C LEU A 561 -22.98 14.20 -20.10
N GLN A 562 -21.93 13.70 -19.45
CA GLN A 562 -21.63 12.27 -19.41
C GLN A 562 -21.51 11.77 -17.99
N GLY A 563 -21.85 10.49 -17.77
CA GLY A 563 -21.77 9.84 -16.48
C GLY A 563 -21.40 8.36 -16.60
N MET A 564 -20.71 7.88 -15.59
CA MET A 564 -20.41 6.47 -15.37
C MET A 564 -20.61 6.14 -13.90
N PHE A 565 -21.26 5.01 -13.64
CA PHE A 565 -21.36 4.42 -12.31
C PHE A 565 -21.17 2.92 -12.40
N SER A 566 -20.33 2.36 -11.52
CA SER A 566 -20.14 0.92 -11.40
C SER A 566 -20.03 0.54 -9.92
N ALA A 567 -20.64 -0.57 -9.54
CA ALA A 567 -20.57 -1.08 -8.16
C ALA A 567 -20.37 -2.60 -8.18
N VAL A 568 -19.81 -3.13 -7.10
CA VAL A 568 -19.67 -4.57 -6.88
C VAL A 568 -20.52 -4.98 -5.69
N ALA A 569 -21.53 -5.82 -5.94
CA ALA A 569 -22.39 -6.44 -4.94
C ALA A 569 -21.96 -7.91 -4.76
N PRO A 570 -21.30 -8.26 -3.63
CA PRO A 570 -20.94 -9.64 -3.36
C PRO A 570 -22.20 -10.46 -3.08
N LEU A 571 -22.42 -11.54 -3.84
CA LEU A 571 -23.54 -12.51 -3.63
C LEU A 571 -23.10 -13.71 -2.78
N GLY A 572 -21.81 -13.77 -2.43
CA GLY A 572 -21.22 -14.85 -1.64
C GLY A 572 -19.69 -14.67 -1.54
N ARG A 573 -18.98 -15.71 -1.12
CA ARG A 573 -17.51 -15.65 -0.97
C ARG A 573 -16.74 -15.59 -2.30
N SER A 574 -17.35 -16.12 -3.37
CA SER A 574 -16.68 -16.27 -4.69
C SER A 574 -17.50 -15.68 -5.85
N THR A 575 -18.71 -15.18 -5.60
CA THR A 575 -19.62 -14.65 -6.62
C THR A 575 -19.89 -13.18 -6.38
N ALA A 576 -19.86 -12.37 -7.43
CA ALA A 576 -20.18 -10.95 -7.39
C ALA A 576 -21.04 -10.54 -8.59
N LEU A 577 -21.96 -9.63 -8.35
CA LEU A 577 -22.76 -8.96 -9.37
C LEU A 577 -22.23 -7.54 -9.54
N ILE A 578 -21.94 -7.14 -10.79
CA ILE A 578 -21.35 -5.86 -11.11
C ILE A 578 -22.27 -5.11 -12.10
N PRO A 579 -23.23 -4.32 -11.60
CA PRO A 579 -23.95 -3.37 -12.42
C PRO A 579 -23.06 -2.19 -12.78
N THR A 580 -23.10 -1.79 -14.06
CA THR A 580 -22.41 -0.62 -14.58
C THR A 580 -23.37 0.15 -15.51
N LEU A 581 -23.41 1.46 -15.34
CA LEU A 581 -24.19 2.39 -16.17
C LEU A 581 -23.21 3.39 -16.81
N TYR A 582 -23.36 3.58 -18.12
CA TYR A 582 -22.75 4.67 -18.86
C TYR A 582 -23.85 5.50 -19.52
N THR A 583 -23.71 6.81 -19.50
CA THR A 583 -24.65 7.70 -20.18
C THR A 583 -23.93 8.93 -20.73
N ARG A 584 -24.33 9.38 -21.92
CA ARG A 584 -23.82 10.63 -22.51
C ARG A 584 -24.89 11.29 -23.33
N HIS A 585 -25.09 12.57 -23.05
CA HIS A 585 -26.12 13.41 -23.67
C HIS A 585 -25.43 14.62 -24.31
N LEU A 586 -25.73 14.84 -25.57
CA LEU A 586 -25.27 15.99 -26.34
C LEU A 586 -26.45 16.92 -26.58
N ILE A 587 -26.28 18.19 -26.25
CA ILE A 587 -27.32 19.21 -26.33
C ILE A 587 -26.84 20.31 -27.28
N GLY A 588 -27.39 20.38 -28.45
CA GLY A 588 -26.99 21.39 -29.47
C GLY A 588 -27.51 21.08 -30.85
N ARG A 589 -27.22 21.98 -31.80
CA ARG A 589 -27.51 21.80 -33.21
C ARG A 589 -26.21 21.60 -33.98
N HIS A 590 -26.21 20.72 -34.98
CA HIS A 590 -25.04 20.45 -35.83
C HIS A 590 -23.82 19.97 -35.05
N ILE A 591 -23.99 18.93 -34.20
CA ILE A 591 -22.91 18.31 -33.46
C ILE A 591 -21.94 17.67 -34.44
N PRO A 592 -20.64 17.99 -34.38
CA PRO A 592 -19.67 17.41 -35.32
C PRO A 592 -19.55 15.90 -35.11
N LEU A 593 -19.38 15.13 -36.17
CA LEU A 593 -19.28 13.67 -36.13
C LEU A 593 -18.16 13.21 -35.22
N ILE A 594 -17.06 13.96 -35.15
CA ILE A 594 -15.90 13.67 -34.29
C ILE A 594 -16.23 13.71 -32.78
N TYR A 595 -17.34 14.36 -32.37
CA TYR A 595 -17.85 14.41 -31.01
C TYR A 595 -19.10 13.58 -30.80
N SER A 596 -19.66 12.95 -31.85
CA SER A 596 -20.84 12.09 -31.74
C SER A 596 -20.61 10.94 -30.78
N ASN A 597 -21.68 10.44 -30.15
CA ASN A 597 -21.62 9.29 -29.27
C ASN A 597 -21.07 8.07 -30.00
N ALA A 598 -20.25 7.30 -29.34
CA ALA A 598 -19.68 6.07 -29.86
C ALA A 598 -19.70 4.97 -28.79
N MET A 599 -20.06 3.76 -29.18
CA MET A 599 -19.97 2.58 -28.33
C MET A 599 -19.30 1.42 -29.05
N GLY A 600 -18.72 0.51 -28.28
CA GLY A 600 -18.09 -0.72 -28.77
C GLY A 600 -16.75 -0.98 -28.12
N GLY A 601 -16.20 -2.16 -28.40
CA GLY A 601 -14.95 -2.60 -27.79
C GLY A 601 -15.09 -2.95 -26.32
N TYR A 602 -13.96 -3.30 -25.70
CA TYR A 602 -13.94 -3.76 -24.31
C TYR A 602 -13.52 -2.69 -23.30
N LEU A 603 -12.73 -1.71 -23.75
CA LEU A 603 -12.23 -0.63 -22.89
C LEU A 603 -12.90 0.72 -23.24
N PRO A 604 -13.20 1.56 -22.25
CA PRO A 604 -13.65 2.91 -22.49
C PRO A 604 -12.52 3.74 -23.11
N HIS A 605 -12.89 4.75 -23.93
CA HIS A 605 -11.95 5.74 -24.48
C HIS A 605 -10.82 5.17 -25.36
N ARG A 606 -10.99 3.95 -25.88
CA ARG A 606 -9.97 3.23 -26.63
C ARG A 606 -9.56 3.94 -27.91
N TYR A 607 -10.53 4.22 -28.75
CA TYR A 607 -10.34 4.87 -30.05
C TYR A 607 -10.70 6.35 -30.00
N LEU A 608 -11.83 6.65 -29.37
CA LEU A 608 -12.33 8.00 -29.21
C LEU A 608 -12.52 8.30 -27.72
N ARG A 609 -12.33 9.55 -27.34
CA ARG A 609 -12.55 9.98 -25.95
C ARG A 609 -13.96 9.68 -25.45
N GLN A 610 -14.96 9.78 -26.30
CA GLN A 610 -16.37 9.60 -26.00
C GLN A 610 -16.88 8.17 -26.19
N GLN A 611 -16.01 7.21 -26.46
CA GLN A 611 -16.39 5.82 -26.65
C GLN A 611 -16.68 5.13 -25.31
N PHE A 612 -17.85 4.52 -25.20
CA PHE A 612 -18.22 3.62 -24.12
C PHE A 612 -18.05 2.14 -24.51
N PRO A 613 -17.60 1.29 -23.57
CA PRO A 613 -17.44 -0.13 -23.84
C PRO A 613 -18.81 -0.82 -24.01
N PHE A 614 -18.90 -1.68 -25.01
CA PHE A 614 -20.08 -2.50 -25.28
C PHE A 614 -19.62 -3.87 -25.79
N VAL A 615 -19.94 -4.94 -25.04
CA VAL A 615 -19.66 -6.31 -25.48
C VAL A 615 -20.65 -6.72 -26.55
N GLY A 616 -20.16 -7.30 -27.62
CA GLY A 616 -21.02 -7.72 -28.73
C GLY A 616 -20.41 -7.48 -30.09
N PHE A 617 -19.44 -6.57 -30.18
CA PHE A 617 -18.65 -6.35 -31.38
C PHE A 617 -17.31 -5.68 -31.09
N VAL A 618 -16.36 -5.93 -31.96
CA VAL A 618 -15.03 -5.28 -32.01
C VAL A 618 -15.15 -4.03 -32.87
N GLY A 619 -14.47 -2.97 -32.49
CA GLY A 619 -14.54 -1.69 -33.16
C GLY A 619 -15.49 -0.70 -32.46
N SER A 620 -16.11 0.17 -33.20
CA SER A 620 -16.93 1.24 -32.62
C SER A 620 -18.07 1.63 -33.55
N GLU A 621 -19.24 1.79 -32.99
CA GLU A 621 -20.47 2.24 -33.65
C GLU A 621 -20.79 3.66 -33.24
N PHE A 622 -21.18 4.53 -34.16
CA PHE A 622 -21.73 5.83 -33.83
C PHE A 622 -23.18 5.70 -33.41
N MET A 623 -23.53 6.52 -32.42
CA MET A 623 -24.86 6.55 -31.83
C MET A 623 -25.46 7.94 -31.91
N GLU A 624 -26.75 8.03 -31.70
CA GLU A 624 -27.51 9.26 -31.66
C GLU A 624 -27.04 10.21 -30.55
N SER A 625 -27.60 11.40 -30.45
CA SER A 625 -27.19 12.45 -29.52
C SER A 625 -27.30 12.05 -28.05
N ASN A 626 -28.14 11.09 -27.72
CA ASN A 626 -28.33 10.58 -26.36
C ASN A 626 -28.07 9.07 -26.35
N LEU A 627 -27.11 8.64 -25.55
CA LEU A 627 -26.72 7.24 -25.41
C LEU A 627 -26.70 6.86 -23.92
N SER A 628 -27.35 5.75 -23.60
CA SER A 628 -27.28 5.11 -22.28
C SER A 628 -26.99 3.63 -22.45
N ILE A 629 -26.02 3.10 -21.72
CA ILE A 629 -25.63 1.68 -21.73
C ILE A 629 -25.72 1.14 -20.33
N SER A 630 -26.56 0.14 -20.12
CA SER A 630 -26.63 -0.64 -18.90
C SER A 630 -25.89 -1.96 -19.12
N ARG A 631 -24.91 -2.25 -18.25
CA ARG A 631 -24.14 -3.49 -18.25
C ARG A 631 -24.33 -4.21 -16.93
N LEU A 632 -24.58 -5.50 -16.99
CA LEU A 632 -24.66 -6.38 -15.85
C LEU A 632 -23.67 -7.52 -16.04
N GLU A 633 -22.73 -7.65 -15.11
CA GLU A 633 -21.76 -8.74 -15.10
C GLU A 633 -21.97 -9.61 -13.87
N LEU A 634 -22.18 -10.91 -14.07
CA LEU A 634 -22.15 -11.92 -13.01
C LEU A 634 -20.78 -12.60 -13.07
N ARG A 635 -19.97 -12.39 -12.05
CA ARG A 635 -18.61 -12.92 -11.95
C ARG A 635 -18.53 -14.00 -10.89
N GLN A 636 -17.93 -15.13 -11.25
CA GLN A 636 -17.62 -16.25 -10.36
C GLN A 636 -16.12 -16.44 -10.31
N ARG A 637 -15.54 -16.45 -9.10
CA ARG A 637 -14.16 -16.89 -8.89
C ARG A 637 -14.12 -18.41 -8.81
N LEU A 638 -13.50 -19.07 -9.79
CA LEU A 638 -13.38 -20.51 -9.90
C LEU A 638 -12.19 -21.06 -9.09
N PHE A 639 -11.05 -20.36 -9.19
CA PHE A 639 -9.81 -20.62 -8.47
C PHE A 639 -9.26 -19.29 -7.91
N PRO A 640 -8.21 -19.27 -7.06
CA PRO A 640 -7.69 -18.04 -6.45
C PRO A 640 -7.51 -16.87 -7.42
N ASP A 641 -7.04 -17.17 -8.65
CA ASP A 641 -6.72 -16.13 -9.64
C ASP A 641 -7.50 -16.32 -10.97
N ILE A 642 -8.46 -17.27 -11.04
CA ILE A 642 -9.26 -17.55 -12.25
C ILE A 642 -10.72 -17.18 -12.03
N TYR A 643 -11.25 -16.40 -12.96
CA TYR A 643 -12.60 -15.88 -12.94
C TYR A 643 -13.36 -16.25 -14.20
N ALA A 644 -14.64 -16.57 -14.06
CA ALA A 644 -15.59 -16.67 -15.16
C ALA A 644 -16.65 -15.60 -15.00
N SER A 645 -17.03 -14.94 -16.10
CA SER A 645 -18.05 -13.90 -16.09
C SER A 645 -19.07 -14.11 -17.21
N GLY A 646 -20.36 -13.94 -16.89
CA GLY A 646 -21.41 -13.73 -17.84
C GLY A 646 -21.75 -12.24 -17.88
N ILE A 647 -21.80 -11.64 -19.06
CA ILE A 647 -21.99 -10.21 -19.26
C ILE A 647 -23.19 -9.99 -20.18
N VAL A 648 -24.07 -9.08 -19.78
CA VAL A 648 -25.21 -8.62 -20.59
C VAL A 648 -25.15 -7.11 -20.64
N ASN A 649 -25.19 -6.54 -21.86
CA ASN A 649 -25.31 -5.11 -22.09
C ASN A 649 -26.62 -4.80 -22.80
N TYR A 650 -27.19 -3.67 -22.44
CA TYR A 650 -28.28 -3.04 -23.19
C TYR A 650 -27.94 -1.59 -23.45
N ALA A 651 -27.86 -1.21 -24.71
CA ALA A 651 -27.67 0.18 -25.11
C ALA A 651 -29.00 0.72 -25.64
N TYR A 652 -29.30 1.95 -25.24
CA TYR A 652 -30.43 2.70 -25.76
C TYR A 652 -29.93 4.04 -26.30
N SER A 653 -30.27 4.34 -27.55
CA SER A 653 -29.81 5.54 -28.25
C SER A 653 -30.98 6.25 -28.89
N THR A 654 -31.06 7.58 -28.76
CA THR A 654 -32.14 8.44 -29.32
C THR A 654 -31.64 9.87 -29.54
N ASP A 655 -32.19 10.55 -30.53
CA ASP A 655 -31.95 11.98 -30.71
C ASP A 655 -32.78 12.85 -29.80
N ASN A 656 -33.91 12.36 -29.30
CA ASN A 656 -34.81 13.10 -28.45
C ASN A 656 -34.95 12.46 -27.07
N LEU A 657 -34.45 13.14 -26.04
CA LEU A 657 -34.56 12.68 -24.64
C LEU A 657 -36.00 12.55 -24.12
N LEU A 658 -36.94 13.32 -24.70
CA LEU A 658 -38.32 13.34 -24.26
C LEU A 658 -39.21 12.35 -25.03
N ASP A 659 -38.69 11.76 -26.10
CA ASP A 659 -39.39 10.76 -26.89
C ASP A 659 -38.68 9.42 -26.89
N TYR A 660 -38.99 8.61 -25.90
CA TYR A 660 -38.45 7.26 -25.76
C TYR A 660 -38.96 6.27 -26.83
N SER A 661 -39.99 6.61 -27.61
CA SER A 661 -40.53 5.71 -28.63
C SER A 661 -39.71 5.67 -29.91
N SER A 662 -38.92 6.70 -30.17
CA SER A 662 -38.08 6.84 -31.37
C SER A 662 -36.69 6.24 -31.28
N GLY A 663 -36.31 5.77 -30.07
CA GLY A 663 -34.95 5.29 -29.80
C GLY A 663 -34.71 3.86 -30.30
N LYS A 664 -33.43 3.54 -30.49
CA LYS A 664 -32.93 2.21 -30.88
C LYS A 664 -32.34 1.49 -29.65
N GLY A 665 -32.85 0.27 -29.37
CA GLY A 665 -32.30 -0.61 -28.36
C GLY A 665 -31.36 -1.65 -28.98
N ILE A 666 -30.19 -1.89 -28.38
CA ILE A 666 -29.20 -2.86 -28.85
C ILE A 666 -28.79 -3.75 -27.67
N TRP A 667 -28.83 -5.07 -27.89
CA TRP A 667 -28.41 -6.05 -26.91
C TRP A 667 -27.04 -6.63 -27.26
N GLY A 668 -26.22 -6.85 -26.24
CA GLY A 668 -24.96 -7.58 -26.35
C GLY A 668 -24.78 -8.53 -25.18
N VAL A 669 -24.26 -9.71 -25.45
CA VAL A 669 -23.96 -10.73 -24.44
C VAL A 669 -22.55 -11.24 -24.62
N ALA A 670 -21.93 -11.64 -23.53
CA ALA A 670 -20.62 -12.27 -23.57
C ALA A 670 -20.38 -13.25 -22.42
N LEU A 671 -19.54 -14.25 -22.72
CA LEU A 671 -18.94 -15.15 -21.74
C LEU A 671 -17.45 -14.92 -21.71
N GLN A 672 -16.89 -14.68 -20.55
CA GLN A 672 -15.47 -14.37 -20.36
C GLN A 672 -14.84 -15.32 -19.36
N VAL A 673 -13.63 -15.78 -19.65
CA VAL A 673 -12.71 -16.40 -18.69
C VAL A 673 -11.49 -15.52 -18.55
N ALA A 674 -11.09 -15.24 -17.32
CA ALA A 674 -9.96 -14.37 -17.04
C ALA A 674 -9.04 -14.97 -15.97
N TYR A 675 -7.74 -14.68 -16.09
CA TYR A 675 -6.71 -15.05 -15.14
C TYR A 675 -5.97 -13.81 -14.69
N ASP A 676 -5.96 -13.57 -13.36
CA ASP A 676 -5.26 -12.45 -12.75
C ASP A 676 -3.77 -12.78 -12.60
N THR A 677 -2.94 -12.17 -13.43
CA THR A 677 -1.49 -12.39 -13.41
C THR A 677 -0.75 -11.21 -12.82
N THR A 678 0.49 -11.42 -12.37
CA THR A 678 1.35 -10.36 -11.82
C THR A 678 1.71 -9.27 -12.85
N ILE A 679 1.57 -9.57 -14.15
CA ILE A 679 1.84 -8.67 -15.28
C ILE A 679 0.56 -8.18 -15.97
N GLY A 680 -0.57 -8.22 -15.26
CA GLY A 680 -1.89 -7.77 -15.69
C GLY A 680 -2.82 -8.92 -16.07
N PRO A 681 -4.13 -8.65 -16.19
CA PRO A 681 -5.13 -9.67 -16.48
C PRO A 681 -4.95 -10.27 -17.88
N LEU A 682 -5.16 -11.59 -17.97
CA LEU A 682 -5.33 -12.32 -19.21
C LEU A 682 -6.82 -12.63 -19.35
N ALA A 683 -7.47 -12.25 -20.44
CA ALA A 683 -8.88 -12.55 -20.65
C ALA A 683 -9.17 -13.05 -22.06
N LEU A 684 -10.05 -14.04 -22.13
CA LEU A 684 -10.64 -14.54 -23.36
C LEU A 684 -12.16 -14.42 -23.26
N CYS A 685 -12.78 -13.81 -24.24
CA CYS A 685 -14.19 -13.50 -24.26
C CYS A 685 -14.84 -13.89 -25.58
N ALA A 686 -15.94 -14.64 -25.51
CA ALA A 686 -16.81 -14.87 -26.64
C ALA A 686 -18.03 -13.97 -26.51
N HIS A 687 -18.39 -13.24 -27.56
CA HIS A 687 -19.45 -12.25 -27.52
C HIS A 687 -20.39 -12.33 -28.71
N TRP A 688 -21.60 -11.80 -28.53
CA TRP A 688 -22.60 -11.70 -29.57
C TRP A 688 -23.46 -10.44 -29.34
N SER A 689 -23.99 -9.86 -30.41
CA SER A 689 -24.97 -8.78 -30.36
C SER A 689 -26.06 -8.96 -31.43
N ASP A 690 -27.22 -8.38 -31.16
CA ASP A 690 -28.33 -8.33 -32.10
C ASP A 690 -28.09 -7.36 -33.27
N LEU A 691 -27.08 -6.49 -33.17
CA LEU A 691 -26.67 -5.59 -34.25
C LEU A 691 -25.97 -6.33 -35.39
N TYR A 692 -25.08 -7.29 -35.03
CA TYR A 692 -24.23 -7.98 -36.03
C TYR A 692 -24.62 -9.43 -36.25
N HIS A 693 -25.39 -10.05 -35.37
CA HIS A 693 -25.83 -11.44 -35.42
C HIS A 693 -24.69 -12.46 -35.62
N ARG A 694 -23.48 -12.15 -35.15
CA ARG A 694 -22.28 -12.98 -35.29
C ARG A 694 -21.61 -13.17 -33.95
N ILE A 695 -21.06 -14.37 -33.73
CA ILE A 695 -20.21 -14.64 -32.58
C ILE A 695 -18.81 -14.11 -32.89
N GLY A 696 -18.30 -13.25 -32.03
CA GLY A 696 -16.92 -12.76 -32.06
C GLY A 696 -16.12 -13.30 -30.90
N LEU A 697 -14.78 -13.30 -31.04
CA LEU A 697 -13.85 -13.62 -30.00
C LEU A 697 -12.98 -12.40 -29.70
N TYR A 698 -12.78 -12.12 -28.43
CA TYR A 698 -11.90 -11.07 -27.95
C TYR A 698 -10.87 -11.66 -27.00
N PHE A 699 -9.63 -11.28 -27.20
CA PHE A 699 -8.50 -11.64 -26.37
C PHE A 699 -7.84 -10.37 -25.82
N SER A 700 -7.43 -10.39 -24.56
CA SER A 700 -6.59 -9.33 -23.98
C SER A 700 -5.62 -9.89 -22.96
N PHE A 701 -4.43 -9.29 -22.91
CA PHE A 701 -3.40 -9.57 -21.94
C PHE A 701 -2.65 -8.27 -21.58
N GLY A 702 -2.46 -8.03 -20.30
CA GLY A 702 -1.74 -6.87 -19.79
C GLY A 702 -2.65 -5.80 -19.17
N PHE A 703 -2.10 -4.64 -18.91
CA PHE A 703 -2.75 -3.58 -18.16
C PHE A 703 -3.74 -2.77 -19.03
N GLU A 704 -4.69 -2.09 -18.39
CA GLU A 704 -5.70 -1.27 -19.06
C GLU A 704 -5.21 0.18 -19.16
N PHE A 705 -4.93 0.65 -20.40
CA PHE A 705 -4.55 2.03 -20.70
C PHE A 705 -4.94 2.47 -22.10
#